data_7821be952dc37c95996442d7d779b75b
#
_entry.id   7821be952dc37c95996442d7d779b75b
#
_cell.length_a   1.000
_cell.length_b   1.000
_cell.length_c   1.000
_cell.angle_alpha   90.00
_cell.angle_beta   90.00
_cell.angle_gamma   90.00
#
_symmetry.space_group_name_H-M   'P 1'
#
loop_
_entity.id
_entity.type
_entity.pdbx_description
1 polymer ?
#
loop_
_entity_poly.entity_id
_entity_poly.type
_entity_poly.pdbx_seq_one_letter_code
_entity_poly.pdbx_strand_id
1 'polypeptide(L)'
;FNANRTGAQEVVTLEMMEKLPTTSRSLDEFVKLTPMSSGKNFAGTSYRFNNVTVDGASFNNSFGLSSALGAQGTEPISLESIEQVQVMIAPYDVRNGGFTGGGINSVTKSGTNEWHASAYMYTKSPELQGHRVRDYVGQVSEFSNRQYGVSLSGPIVKNKLFFFVNGELDRQDEPISNRLADSRVSAADLDDLAKFLGDQFNYNPGGYDLSKTETRADRLTARIDWNINDRNTFSLKYYYLKSYNTNAPSTSGAPANGRGPNAYAMPFSSSYYRTNNDFNIVMADWNSTINDHMSNTLKVGYSRLRDYRDMDGGFFPQVDILKDGSSYTVFGTEANSYNNQLDTDIFQIQDNFTMNYGCHQITVGTQSDYRTFKNGFAQNYPGSWVFSSIDDFKFNVLAAKDYMASHGNMNGFDIRTYDPAKWGLNPVNGGLANSAGTGQTKFQQRYPLTPDGSFPFAEVDVLQLGFYVQDKWTPSNRFSLTYGLRVDMPIFLTDLQENPAVAANTYRDGIKIDVSKYPGVHPQFSPRVGFNWKPLEDGSLQLRGGTGLFTGTPPYVWISNQAGNNGRLFGSVPEYVGKIDGVAYDNRHQLGFTGNIQQYWPASDEPVKSDIAITDPDFKYPMLWKSNLALDYKWRGWVFTLEALYTKDVNAIYHDNIGIEVAEGKSVNDGGKGQRTAFTGNYLADNTYNVVMLRNTNKGYSFYTTLQIQKEFVQGPLRGLYLNGSYTMGTARSVTDGTSSVATSAWKYTQKVAVNSEELGYSAGSFDGRLLLSAFYTARWGKHGATNFGLVYQRYRPFRFSYCYGGDANGDGQTANDLIYVPA
;
A
#
# COMPACT_ATOMS: atom_id res chain seq x y z
N PHE A 1 35.32 0.63 11.04
CA PHE A 1 34.70 0.30 9.75
C PHE A 1 34.25 -1.16 9.74
N ASN A 2 33.05 -1.43 9.19
CA ASN A 2 32.57 -2.78 9.01
C ASN A 2 33.24 -3.43 7.78
N ALA A 3 34.05 -4.47 8.02
CA ALA A 3 34.80 -5.17 6.98
C ALA A 3 33.89 -5.93 5.97
N ASN A 4 32.65 -6.18 6.33
CA ASN A 4 31.69 -6.90 5.51
C ASN A 4 30.76 -5.97 4.70
N ARG A 5 30.85 -4.65 4.91
CA ARG A 5 30.01 -3.68 4.19
C ARG A 5 30.57 -3.44 2.80
N THR A 6 29.81 -3.80 1.77
CA THR A 6 30.17 -3.55 0.36
C THR A 6 29.30 -2.48 -0.27
N GLY A 7 28.02 -2.43 0.06
CA GLY A 7 27.04 -1.55 -0.55
C GLY A 7 26.44 -0.48 0.39
N ALA A 8 25.44 0.25 -0.11
CA ALA A 8 24.71 1.25 0.62
C ALA A 8 23.78 0.59 1.65
N GLN A 9 24.13 0.70 2.91
CA GLN A 9 23.34 0.16 4.03
C GLN A 9 23.54 0.98 5.31
N GLU A 10 22.52 0.97 6.17
CA GLU A 10 22.54 1.60 7.49
C GLU A 10 22.04 0.60 8.54
N VAL A 11 22.61 0.64 9.73
CA VAL A 11 22.18 -0.19 10.87
C VAL A 11 21.80 0.74 11.99
N VAL A 12 20.55 0.65 12.44
CA VAL A 12 20.04 1.36 13.61
C VAL A 12 20.00 0.38 14.76
N THR A 13 20.87 0.59 15.74
CA THR A 13 20.98 -0.27 16.94
C THR A 13 19.92 0.07 17.96
N LEU A 14 19.68 -0.85 18.92
CA LEU A 14 18.77 -0.63 20.05
C LEU A 14 19.08 0.69 20.78
N GLU A 15 20.37 0.97 21.04
CA GLU A 15 20.79 2.19 21.73
C GLU A 15 20.40 3.46 20.95
N MET A 16 20.50 3.44 19.62
CA MET A 16 20.03 4.55 18.77
C MET A 16 18.50 4.65 18.80
N MET A 17 17.78 3.52 18.76
CA MET A 17 16.32 3.49 18.81
C MET A 17 15.78 4.07 20.12
N GLU A 18 16.40 3.75 21.25
CA GLU A 18 16.01 4.27 22.58
C GLU A 18 16.24 5.78 22.73
N LYS A 19 17.21 6.34 22.01
CA LYS A 19 17.55 7.76 22.06
C LYS A 19 16.85 8.61 21.02
N LEU A 20 16.26 8.01 20.00
CA LEU A 20 15.59 8.72 18.93
C LEU A 20 14.26 9.30 19.43
N PRO A 21 14.03 10.62 19.31
CA PRO A 21 12.73 11.19 19.59
C PRO A 21 11.75 10.78 18.48
N THR A 22 10.84 9.86 18.78
CA THR A 22 9.81 9.38 17.86
C THR A 22 8.44 9.93 18.26
N THR A 23 7.63 10.27 17.28
CA THR A 23 6.25 10.71 17.52
C THR A 23 5.23 9.60 17.34
N SER A 24 5.50 8.64 16.45
CA SER A 24 4.60 7.53 16.12
C SER A 24 5.09 6.18 16.66
N ARG A 25 6.34 6.08 17.16
CA ARG A 25 6.97 4.82 17.56
C ARG A 25 6.89 3.77 16.46
N SER A 26 7.18 4.18 15.22
CA SER A 26 7.12 3.33 14.04
C SER A 26 8.51 2.96 13.51
N LEU A 27 8.61 1.84 12.79
CA LEU A 27 9.82 1.47 12.06
C LEU A 27 10.22 2.54 11.05
N ASP A 28 9.25 3.23 10.48
CA ASP A 28 9.49 4.32 9.52
C ASP A 28 10.31 5.49 10.11
N GLU A 29 10.19 5.74 11.43
CA GLU A 29 10.97 6.79 12.09
C GLU A 29 12.49 6.47 12.05
N PHE A 30 12.84 5.18 12.09
CA PHE A 30 14.24 4.75 11.99
C PHE A 30 14.73 4.73 10.54
N VAL A 31 13.87 4.37 9.60
CA VAL A 31 14.17 4.43 8.16
C VAL A 31 14.50 5.86 7.71
N LYS A 32 13.85 6.86 8.30
CA LYS A 32 14.16 8.29 8.04
C LYS A 32 15.61 8.69 8.36
N LEU A 33 16.33 7.95 9.18
CA LEU A 33 17.75 8.20 9.45
C LEU A 33 18.66 7.81 8.28
N THR A 34 18.15 7.04 7.32
CA THR A 34 18.90 6.66 6.12
C THR A 34 19.03 7.86 5.17
N PRO A 35 20.23 8.30 4.80
CA PRO A 35 20.43 9.54 4.03
C PRO A 35 19.71 9.57 2.69
N MET A 36 19.63 8.44 1.97
CA MET A 36 18.99 8.31 0.66
C MET A 36 17.50 7.96 0.72
N SER A 37 16.84 8.13 1.86
CA SER A 37 15.39 7.91 2.00
C SER A 37 14.58 9.20 1.80
N SER A 38 13.35 9.08 1.28
CA SER A 38 12.33 10.12 1.24
C SER A 38 11.00 9.51 1.69
N GLY A 39 10.66 9.71 2.96
CA GLY A 39 9.61 8.93 3.63
C GLY A 39 9.95 7.44 3.60
N LYS A 40 9.08 6.64 2.99
CA LYS A 40 9.28 5.18 2.81
C LYS A 40 10.02 4.80 1.52
N ASN A 41 10.32 5.78 0.64
CA ASN A 41 10.98 5.55 -0.65
C ASN A 41 12.50 5.60 -0.49
N PHE A 42 13.22 4.76 -1.24
CA PHE A 42 14.68 4.71 -1.22
C PHE A 42 15.26 5.05 -2.59
N ALA A 43 16.17 6.02 -2.62
CA ALA A 43 16.86 6.47 -3.83
C ALA A 43 15.89 6.73 -5.00
N GLY A 44 14.71 7.27 -4.70
CA GLY A 44 13.66 7.58 -5.68
C GLY A 44 12.77 6.41 -6.09
N THR A 45 13.05 5.19 -5.64
CA THR A 45 12.19 4.02 -5.90
C THR A 45 11.01 3.99 -4.93
N SER A 46 9.81 3.71 -5.44
CA SER A 46 8.59 3.63 -4.64
C SER A 46 8.69 2.56 -3.54
N TYR A 47 8.11 2.85 -2.38
CA TYR A 47 8.01 1.92 -1.25
C TYR A 47 7.33 0.58 -1.60
N ARG A 48 6.52 0.54 -2.65
CA ARG A 48 5.85 -0.69 -3.12
C ARG A 48 6.84 -1.77 -3.56
N PHE A 49 8.08 -1.40 -3.81
CA PHE A 49 9.17 -2.29 -4.22
C PHE A 49 10.19 -2.53 -3.09
N ASN A 50 9.85 -2.19 -1.84
CA ASN A 50 10.65 -2.53 -0.67
C ASN A 50 10.38 -3.96 -0.22
N ASN A 51 11.35 -4.53 0.50
CA ASN A 51 11.18 -5.80 1.23
C ASN A 51 11.38 -5.56 2.73
N VAL A 52 10.33 -5.73 3.52
CA VAL A 52 10.36 -5.63 4.98
C VAL A 52 10.34 -7.02 5.56
N THR A 53 11.34 -7.36 6.35
CA THR A 53 11.44 -8.65 7.01
C THR A 53 11.70 -8.50 8.50
N VAL A 54 11.18 -9.44 9.29
CA VAL A 54 11.50 -9.58 10.71
C VAL A 54 12.04 -10.98 10.91
N ASP A 55 13.30 -11.10 11.32
CA ASP A 55 14.03 -12.36 11.46
C ASP A 55 14.04 -13.23 10.18
N GLY A 56 13.78 -12.60 9.03
CA GLY A 56 13.66 -13.27 7.73
C GLY A 56 12.23 -13.64 7.33
N ALA A 57 11.24 -13.53 8.23
CA ALA A 57 9.83 -13.62 7.85
C ALA A 57 9.41 -12.40 7.04
N SER A 58 8.58 -12.60 6.02
CA SER A 58 8.03 -11.49 5.22
C SER A 58 6.99 -10.70 6.03
N PHE A 59 7.25 -9.41 6.21
CA PHE A 59 6.33 -8.43 6.82
C PHE A 59 5.84 -7.41 5.80
N ASN A 60 5.91 -7.75 4.53
CA ASN A 60 5.38 -6.93 3.44
C ASN A 60 3.88 -7.12 3.28
N ASN A 61 3.17 -6.05 2.96
CA ASN A 61 1.92 -6.16 2.24
C ASN A 61 2.24 -6.45 0.76
N SER A 62 2.56 -7.70 0.44
CA SER A 62 3.01 -8.10 -0.90
C SER A 62 1.93 -7.96 -1.97
N PHE A 63 0.66 -7.96 -1.58
CA PHE A 63 -0.43 -7.64 -2.50
C PHE A 63 -0.42 -6.16 -2.91
N GLY A 64 0.02 -5.25 -2.04
CA GLY A 64 0.29 -3.86 -2.38
C GLY A 64 -0.86 -2.89 -2.13
N LEU A 65 -1.83 -3.23 -1.27
CA LEU A 65 -2.92 -2.33 -0.89
C LEU A 65 -2.49 -1.27 0.12
N SER A 66 -1.50 -1.56 0.95
CA SER A 66 -0.95 -0.64 1.94
C SER A 66 0.58 -0.68 1.97
N SER A 67 1.20 0.27 2.67
CA SER A 67 2.65 0.36 2.79
C SER A 67 3.25 -0.51 3.90
N ALA A 68 2.41 -1.11 4.75
CA ALA A 68 2.81 -1.97 5.86
C ALA A 68 1.69 -2.96 6.16
N LEU A 69 1.99 -4.01 6.92
CA LEU A 69 0.99 -4.85 7.55
C LEU A 69 0.37 -4.12 8.76
N GLY A 70 -0.86 -4.45 9.09
CA GLY A 70 -1.59 -3.84 10.19
C GLY A 70 -2.48 -2.67 9.77
N ALA A 71 -3.42 -2.32 10.64
CA ALA A 71 -4.35 -1.22 10.44
C ALA A 71 -3.60 0.12 10.33
N GLN A 72 -4.14 1.03 9.54
CA GLN A 72 -3.55 2.36 9.35
C GLN A 72 -3.33 3.05 10.71
N GLY A 73 -2.13 3.59 10.91
CA GLY A 73 -1.75 4.23 12.16
C GLY A 73 -1.21 3.29 13.25
N THR A 74 -1.09 1.99 12.95
CA THR A 74 -0.49 1.00 13.86
C THR A 74 0.76 0.36 13.26
N GLU A 75 1.61 -0.20 14.13
CA GLU A 75 2.79 -0.96 13.72
C GLU A 75 2.48 -2.48 13.71
N PRO A 76 3.08 -3.26 12.80
CA PRO A 76 2.86 -4.70 12.77
C PRO A 76 3.50 -5.45 13.95
N ILE A 77 4.56 -4.90 14.53
CA ILE A 77 5.30 -5.48 15.65
C ILE A 77 5.65 -4.39 16.67
N SER A 78 5.71 -4.76 17.95
CA SER A 78 6.17 -3.84 18.98
C SER A 78 7.65 -3.49 18.81
N LEU A 79 7.99 -2.21 18.90
CA LEU A 79 9.39 -1.77 18.89
C LEU A 79 10.20 -2.34 20.07
N GLU A 80 9.54 -2.60 21.20
CA GLU A 80 10.20 -3.23 22.36
C GLU A 80 10.64 -4.67 22.08
N SER A 81 10.12 -5.30 21.03
CA SER A 81 10.55 -6.63 20.59
C SER A 81 11.78 -6.59 19.70
N ILE A 82 12.20 -5.42 19.21
CA ILE A 82 13.27 -5.28 18.21
C ILE A 82 14.60 -4.97 18.88
N GLU A 83 15.66 -5.65 18.46
CA GLU A 83 17.04 -5.42 18.90
C GLU A 83 17.80 -4.51 17.93
N GLN A 84 17.58 -4.70 16.62
CA GLN A 84 18.19 -3.84 15.59
C GLN A 84 17.37 -3.80 14.31
N VAL A 85 17.52 -2.73 13.55
CA VAL A 85 16.96 -2.56 12.21
C VAL A 85 18.10 -2.30 11.24
N GLN A 86 18.17 -3.09 10.17
CA GLN A 86 19.11 -2.89 9.08
C GLN A 86 18.35 -2.42 7.83
N VAL A 87 18.79 -1.31 7.26
CA VAL A 87 18.29 -0.77 5.99
C VAL A 87 19.33 -0.97 4.91
N MET A 88 18.96 -1.62 3.83
CA MET A 88 19.84 -1.97 2.70
C MET A 88 19.26 -1.38 1.41
N ILE A 89 20.03 -0.57 0.69
CA ILE A 89 19.58 0.00 -0.59
C ILE A 89 20.21 -0.77 -1.77
N ALA A 90 21.49 -1.11 -1.67
CA ALA A 90 22.22 -1.85 -2.69
C ALA A 90 23.14 -2.91 -2.06
N PRO A 91 22.61 -3.99 -1.45
CA PRO A 91 23.41 -5.08 -0.91
C PRO A 91 23.87 -6.00 -2.04
N TYR A 92 25.18 -6.16 -2.21
CA TYR A 92 25.72 -7.04 -3.27
C TYR A 92 25.80 -8.52 -2.88
N ASP A 93 25.45 -8.83 -1.65
CA ASP A 93 25.22 -10.22 -1.22
C ASP A 93 23.96 -10.76 -1.89
N VAL A 94 24.08 -11.84 -2.67
CA VAL A 94 22.99 -12.43 -3.47
C VAL A 94 21.90 -13.08 -2.63
N ARG A 95 22.14 -13.33 -1.33
CA ARG A 95 21.12 -13.81 -0.39
C ARG A 95 20.01 -12.79 -0.14
N ASN A 96 20.30 -11.51 -0.37
CA ASN A 96 19.33 -10.43 -0.26
C ASN A 96 18.59 -10.27 -1.58
N GLY A 97 17.30 -10.62 -1.60
CA GLY A 97 16.45 -10.58 -2.80
C GLY A 97 15.05 -10.04 -2.52
N GLY A 98 14.22 -10.02 -3.56
CA GLY A 98 12.81 -9.67 -3.47
C GLY A 98 12.52 -8.17 -3.40
N PHE A 99 13.48 -7.28 -3.71
CA PHE A 99 13.27 -5.83 -3.73
C PHE A 99 14.13 -5.12 -4.77
N THR A 100 13.58 -4.05 -5.31
CA THR A 100 14.32 -3.06 -6.13
C THR A 100 14.44 -1.73 -5.40
N GLY A 101 13.58 -1.43 -4.45
CA GLY A 101 13.67 -0.29 -3.52
C GLY A 101 14.72 -0.52 -2.44
N GLY A 102 14.28 -0.61 -1.20
CA GLY A 102 15.12 -0.94 -0.03
C GLY A 102 14.72 -2.25 0.64
N GLY A 103 15.69 -2.95 1.20
CA GLY A 103 15.48 -4.03 2.15
C GLY A 103 15.54 -3.50 3.57
N ILE A 104 14.50 -3.75 4.36
CA ILE A 104 14.44 -3.41 5.79
C ILE A 104 14.36 -4.72 6.55
N ASN A 105 15.40 -5.05 7.28
CA ASN A 105 15.43 -6.28 8.07
C ASN A 105 15.55 -5.94 9.55
N SER A 106 14.56 -6.36 10.33
CA SER A 106 14.53 -6.23 11.78
C SER A 106 14.88 -7.55 12.43
N VAL A 107 15.63 -7.50 13.51
CA VAL A 107 15.98 -8.66 14.33
C VAL A 107 15.31 -8.50 15.68
N THR A 108 14.62 -9.55 16.15
CA THR A 108 13.95 -9.53 17.44
C THR A 108 14.91 -9.89 18.59
N LYS A 109 14.62 -9.35 19.78
CA LYS A 109 15.30 -9.70 21.01
C LYS A 109 15.19 -11.20 21.30
N SER A 110 16.18 -11.74 21.99
CA SER A 110 16.22 -13.13 22.45
C SER A 110 16.39 -13.20 23.98
N GLY A 111 16.14 -14.36 24.57
CA GLY A 111 16.46 -14.60 25.98
C GLY A 111 17.96 -14.78 26.20
N THR A 112 18.41 -14.51 27.41
CA THR A 112 19.78 -14.70 27.88
C THR A 112 19.81 -15.57 29.13
N ASN A 113 20.99 -15.77 29.74
CA ASN A 113 21.12 -16.44 31.03
C ASN A 113 20.59 -15.61 32.22
N GLU A 114 20.22 -14.36 32.00
CA GLU A 114 19.65 -13.46 32.98
C GLU A 114 18.17 -13.23 32.67
N TRP A 115 17.37 -13.10 33.73
CA TRP A 115 15.97 -12.74 33.61
C TRP A 115 15.82 -11.24 33.39
N HIS A 116 15.07 -10.87 32.37
CA HIS A 116 14.71 -9.50 32.09
C HIS A 116 13.19 -9.41 32.00
N ALA A 117 12.62 -8.41 32.66
CA ALA A 117 11.21 -8.08 32.57
C ALA A 117 11.06 -6.56 32.42
N SER A 118 10.15 -6.13 31.57
CA SER A 118 9.77 -4.73 31.43
C SER A 118 8.26 -4.57 31.32
N ALA A 119 7.77 -3.48 31.89
CA ALA A 119 6.41 -3.00 31.67
C ALA A 119 6.47 -1.53 31.26
N TYR A 120 5.72 -1.15 30.26
CA TYR A 120 5.77 0.21 29.73
C TYR A 120 4.39 0.69 29.33
N MET A 121 4.24 2.01 29.36
CA MET A 121 3.07 2.71 28.88
C MET A 121 3.50 3.99 28.18
N TYR A 122 2.95 4.20 27.00
CA TYR A 122 3.08 5.45 26.27
C TYR A 122 1.70 6.07 26.10
N THR A 123 1.60 7.38 26.31
CA THR A 123 0.35 8.11 26.16
C THR A 123 0.57 9.40 25.40
N LYS A 124 -0.38 9.72 24.54
CA LYS A 124 -0.57 11.01 23.90
C LYS A 124 -1.96 11.51 24.22
N SER A 125 -2.08 12.75 24.62
CA SER A 125 -3.36 13.39 24.90
C SER A 125 -3.29 14.88 24.56
N PRO A 126 -4.42 15.58 24.43
CA PRO A 126 -4.44 17.01 24.14
C PRO A 126 -3.62 17.86 25.11
N GLU A 127 -3.63 17.50 26.40
CA GLU A 127 -2.92 18.22 27.46
C GLU A 127 -1.39 18.17 27.31
N LEU A 128 -0.89 17.11 26.60
CA LEU A 128 0.54 16.93 26.31
C LEU A 128 0.94 17.50 24.96
N GLN A 129 -0.02 18.06 24.20
CA GLN A 129 0.23 18.63 22.88
C GLN A 129 0.29 20.16 22.94
N GLY A 130 1.37 20.73 22.41
CA GLY A 130 1.46 22.19 22.24
C GLY A 130 0.44 22.67 21.20
N HIS A 131 -0.26 23.76 21.48
CA HIS A 131 -1.29 24.33 20.61
C HIS A 131 -0.92 25.74 20.10
N ARG A 132 0.27 26.26 20.44
CA ARG A 132 0.72 27.56 20.03
C ARG A 132 1.94 27.50 19.11
N VAL A 133 1.82 28.13 17.94
CA VAL A 133 2.93 28.31 16.98
C VAL A 133 3.04 29.80 16.66
N ARG A 134 4.07 30.46 17.18
CA ARG A 134 4.22 31.92 17.13
C ARG A 134 2.99 32.61 17.73
N ASP A 135 2.27 33.44 16.93
CA ASP A 135 1.07 34.17 17.35
C ASP A 135 -0.24 33.37 17.10
N TYR A 136 -0.16 32.25 16.42
CA TYR A 136 -1.30 31.38 16.16
C TYR A 136 -1.53 30.43 17.32
N VAL A 137 -2.75 30.44 17.87
CA VAL A 137 -3.22 29.47 18.86
C VAL A 137 -4.25 28.56 18.18
N GLY A 138 -3.86 27.33 17.90
CA GLY A 138 -4.75 26.31 17.35
C GLY A 138 -5.63 25.68 18.42
N GLN A 139 -6.81 25.25 18.04
CA GLN A 139 -7.61 24.36 18.89
C GLN A 139 -7.07 22.94 18.76
N VAL A 140 -6.89 22.27 19.90
CA VAL A 140 -6.53 20.85 19.93
C VAL A 140 -7.80 20.08 20.25
N SER A 141 -8.22 19.23 19.34
CA SER A 141 -9.36 18.35 19.52
C SER A 141 -9.05 17.26 20.55
N GLU A 142 -10.06 16.78 21.26
CA GLU A 142 -9.92 15.68 22.21
C GLU A 142 -9.56 14.39 21.49
N PHE A 143 -8.38 13.85 21.76
CA PHE A 143 -7.92 12.55 21.29
C PHE A 143 -7.27 11.76 22.43
N SER A 144 -7.14 10.46 22.28
CA SER A 144 -6.43 9.61 23.24
C SER A 144 -5.66 8.54 22.49
N ASN A 145 -4.36 8.50 22.70
CA ASN A 145 -3.52 7.42 22.17
C ASN A 145 -2.74 6.81 23.35
N ARG A 146 -2.91 5.50 23.55
CA ARG A 146 -2.28 4.76 24.64
C ARG A 146 -1.74 3.44 24.14
N GLN A 147 -0.46 3.19 24.41
CA GLN A 147 0.18 1.89 24.20
C GLN A 147 0.61 1.32 25.55
N TYR A 148 0.25 0.06 25.79
CA TYR A 148 0.62 -0.68 27.00
C TYR A 148 1.34 -1.94 26.60
N GLY A 149 2.47 -2.23 27.22
CA GLY A 149 3.19 -3.45 26.90
C GLY A 149 3.92 -4.05 28.08
N VAL A 150 4.15 -5.32 27.95
CA VAL A 150 4.99 -6.08 28.88
C VAL A 150 5.92 -6.98 28.09
N SER A 151 7.15 -7.14 28.56
CA SER A 151 8.06 -8.14 28.01
C SER A 151 8.71 -8.95 29.12
N LEU A 152 9.01 -10.19 28.80
CA LEU A 152 9.70 -11.12 29.71
C LEU A 152 10.65 -11.98 28.88
N SER A 153 11.88 -12.13 29.35
CA SER A 153 12.85 -13.01 28.73
C SER A 153 13.78 -13.63 29.77
N GLY A 154 14.38 -14.75 29.42
CA GLY A 154 15.32 -15.42 30.30
C GLY A 154 15.60 -16.87 29.89
N PRO A 155 16.33 -17.61 30.75
CA PRO A 155 16.62 -19.00 30.51
C PRO A 155 15.50 -19.90 31.04
N ILE A 156 14.96 -20.81 30.20
CA ILE A 156 14.22 -21.97 30.66
C ILE A 156 15.22 -23.00 31.23
N VAL A 157 16.31 -23.21 30.49
CA VAL A 157 17.47 -23.97 30.92
C VAL A 157 18.72 -23.14 30.62
N LYS A 158 19.52 -22.81 31.67
CA LYS A 158 20.73 -22.00 31.51
C LYS A 158 21.67 -22.59 30.46
N ASN A 159 22.23 -21.70 29.63
CA ASN A 159 23.12 -21.99 28.51
C ASN A 159 22.51 -22.80 27.37
N LYS A 160 21.24 -23.26 27.50
CA LYS A 160 20.68 -24.23 26.58
C LYS A 160 19.35 -23.83 25.95
N LEU A 161 18.40 -23.36 26.74
CA LEU A 161 17.07 -23.04 26.26
C LEU A 161 16.60 -21.70 26.81
N PHE A 162 16.28 -20.80 25.91
CA PHE A 162 15.91 -19.43 26.23
C PHE A 162 14.57 -19.09 25.63
N PHE A 163 13.90 -18.09 26.20
CA PHE A 163 12.67 -17.54 25.64
C PHE A 163 12.67 -16.01 25.70
N PHE A 164 11.90 -15.41 24.82
CA PHE A 164 11.51 -14.01 24.84
C PHE A 164 10.01 -13.94 24.50
N VAL A 165 9.28 -13.12 25.25
CA VAL A 165 7.86 -12.83 24.97
C VAL A 165 7.60 -11.34 25.18
N ASN A 166 6.83 -10.72 24.27
CA ASN A 166 6.33 -9.37 24.39
C ASN A 166 4.86 -9.31 23.97
N GLY A 167 4.02 -8.72 24.82
CA GLY A 167 2.64 -8.38 24.51
C GLY A 167 2.41 -6.88 24.56
N GLU A 168 1.72 -6.32 23.57
CA GLU A 168 1.43 -4.89 23.49
C GLU A 168 0.00 -4.63 23.00
N LEU A 169 -0.66 -3.69 23.66
CA LEU A 169 -1.99 -3.19 23.29
C LEU A 169 -1.89 -1.72 22.86
N ASP A 170 -2.43 -1.40 21.70
CA ASP A 170 -2.51 -0.05 21.16
C ASP A 170 -3.97 0.39 21.05
N ARG A 171 -4.29 1.53 21.65
CA ARG A 171 -5.66 2.07 21.80
C ARG A 171 -5.64 3.54 21.42
N GLN A 172 -6.18 3.84 20.23
CA GLN A 172 -6.23 5.21 19.72
C GLN A 172 -7.69 5.59 19.48
N ASP A 173 -8.09 6.73 20.04
CA ASP A 173 -9.36 7.39 19.80
C ASP A 173 -9.08 8.73 19.15
N GLU A 174 -9.52 8.91 17.89
CA GLU A 174 -9.36 10.14 17.14
C GLU A 174 -10.70 10.86 17.03
N PRO A 175 -10.76 12.16 17.34
CA PRO A 175 -12.01 12.91 17.32
C PRO A 175 -12.51 13.11 15.90
N ILE A 176 -13.79 13.08 15.72
CA ILE A 176 -14.45 13.58 14.52
C ILE A 176 -14.65 15.09 14.70
N SER A 177 -13.93 15.87 13.89
CA SER A 177 -13.85 17.33 14.03
C SER A 177 -15.17 18.03 13.68
N ASN A 178 -15.96 17.46 12.77
CA ASN A 178 -17.26 18.03 12.38
C ASN A 178 -18.39 17.25 13.05
N ARG A 179 -19.10 17.94 13.91
CA ARG A 179 -20.26 17.43 14.63
C ARG A 179 -21.54 17.96 13.98
N LEU A 180 -22.68 17.37 14.34
CA LEU A 180 -23.98 17.82 13.82
C LEU A 180 -24.19 19.31 14.01
N ALA A 181 -23.79 19.87 15.17
CA ALA A 181 -23.89 21.28 15.48
C ALA A 181 -23.09 22.20 14.53
N ASP A 182 -22.05 21.66 13.89
CA ASP A 182 -21.19 22.38 12.94
C ASP A 182 -21.62 22.18 11.48
N SER A 183 -22.72 21.45 11.26
CA SER A 183 -23.24 21.13 9.93
C SER A 183 -24.57 21.82 9.65
N ARG A 184 -24.93 21.88 8.34
CA ARG A 184 -26.27 22.33 7.93
C ARG A 184 -27.37 21.29 8.13
N VAL A 185 -27.03 20.10 8.60
CA VAL A 185 -27.95 18.97 8.68
C VAL A 185 -28.83 19.08 9.91
N SER A 186 -30.13 18.84 9.73
CA SER A 186 -31.14 18.89 10.82
C SER A 186 -31.26 17.53 11.51
N ALA A 187 -31.18 17.48 12.83
CA ALA A 187 -31.44 16.27 13.60
C ALA A 187 -32.87 15.74 13.32
N ALA A 188 -33.84 16.63 13.22
CA ALA A 188 -35.23 16.23 12.95
C ALA A 188 -35.39 15.53 11.59
N ASP A 189 -34.65 15.99 10.55
CA ASP A 189 -34.67 15.37 9.24
C ASP A 189 -34.08 13.94 9.29
N LEU A 190 -32.99 13.74 10.06
CA LEU A 190 -32.35 12.44 10.21
C LEU A 190 -33.15 11.47 11.07
N ASP A 191 -33.77 11.95 12.17
CA ASP A 191 -34.62 11.14 13.03
C ASP A 191 -35.87 10.66 12.27
N ASP A 192 -36.49 11.55 11.50
CA ASP A 192 -37.63 11.22 10.64
C ASP A 192 -37.23 10.23 9.53
N LEU A 193 -36.08 10.40 8.93
CA LEU A 193 -35.54 9.44 7.94
C LEU A 193 -35.22 8.07 8.58
N ALA A 194 -34.60 8.03 9.75
CA ALA A 194 -34.33 6.79 10.46
C ALA A 194 -35.61 6.04 10.84
N LYS A 195 -36.64 6.79 11.33
CA LYS A 195 -37.95 6.23 11.59
C LYS A 195 -38.58 5.66 10.32
N PHE A 196 -38.54 6.39 9.21
CA PHE A 196 -39.05 5.92 7.92
C PHE A 196 -38.38 4.63 7.45
N LEU A 197 -37.06 4.53 7.60
CA LEU A 197 -36.31 3.31 7.26
C LEU A 197 -36.72 2.13 8.14
N GLY A 198 -36.94 2.36 9.43
CA GLY A 198 -37.47 1.35 10.35
C GLY A 198 -38.85 0.88 9.96
N ASP A 199 -39.78 1.82 9.70
CA ASP A 199 -41.16 1.52 9.33
C ASP A 199 -41.28 0.81 7.98
N GLN A 200 -40.40 1.18 6.99
CA GLN A 200 -40.52 0.66 5.64
C GLN A 200 -39.71 -0.62 5.39
N PHE A 201 -38.58 -0.79 6.05
CA PHE A 201 -37.64 -1.87 5.74
C PHE A 201 -37.22 -2.68 6.96
N ASN A 202 -37.69 -2.34 8.16
CA ASN A 202 -37.16 -2.86 9.43
C ASN A 202 -35.64 -2.68 9.52
N TYR A 203 -35.14 -1.55 8.98
CA TYR A 203 -33.74 -1.22 8.90
C TYR A 203 -33.39 -0.06 9.83
N ASN A 204 -32.37 -0.27 10.67
CA ASN A 204 -31.83 0.75 11.56
C ASN A 204 -30.49 1.28 10.97
N PRO A 205 -30.43 2.53 10.51
CA PRO A 205 -29.21 3.12 9.97
C PRO A 205 -28.16 3.48 11.03
N GLY A 206 -28.48 3.32 12.31
CA GLY A 206 -27.62 3.67 13.44
C GLY A 206 -27.60 5.17 13.77
N GLY A 207 -26.61 5.59 14.55
CA GLY A 207 -26.43 7.00 14.92
C GLY A 207 -25.78 7.83 13.81
N TYR A 208 -25.91 9.16 13.89
CA TYR A 208 -25.41 10.08 12.85
C TYR A 208 -24.47 11.18 13.40
N ASP A 209 -24.28 11.28 14.71
CA ASP A 209 -23.36 12.26 15.34
C ASP A 209 -22.27 11.55 16.15
N LEU A 210 -21.45 10.76 15.43
CA LEU A 210 -20.36 10.05 16.06
C LEU A 210 -19.28 11.04 16.55
N SER A 211 -18.78 10.82 17.77
CA SER A 211 -17.80 11.72 18.39
C SER A 211 -16.35 11.36 18.04
N LYS A 212 -16.10 10.10 17.71
CA LYS A 212 -14.75 9.60 17.48
C LYS A 212 -14.73 8.42 16.53
N THR A 213 -13.56 8.21 15.93
CA THR A 213 -13.16 6.97 15.29
C THR A 213 -12.14 6.24 16.14
N GLU A 214 -12.03 4.93 15.97
CA GLU A 214 -11.18 4.08 16.79
C GLU A 214 -10.15 3.35 15.94
N THR A 215 -8.92 3.29 16.46
CA THR A 215 -7.86 2.40 15.97
C THR A 215 -7.39 1.53 17.12
N ARG A 216 -7.31 0.22 16.88
CA ARG A 216 -6.93 -0.77 17.90
C ARG A 216 -5.92 -1.75 17.30
N ALA A 217 -4.93 -2.14 18.11
CA ALA A 217 -4.03 -3.23 17.76
C ALA A 217 -3.62 -4.01 19.02
N ASP A 218 -3.67 -5.33 18.91
CA ASP A 218 -3.19 -6.28 19.89
C ASP A 218 -2.04 -7.06 19.26
N ARG A 219 -0.86 -7.02 19.87
CA ARG A 219 0.37 -7.62 19.35
C ARG A 219 0.96 -8.63 20.33
N LEU A 220 1.47 -9.73 19.79
CA LEU A 220 2.28 -10.68 20.55
C LEU A 220 3.49 -11.11 19.71
N THR A 221 4.66 -11.05 20.33
CA THR A 221 5.89 -11.64 19.81
C THR A 221 6.38 -12.65 20.80
N ALA A 222 6.60 -13.89 20.36
CA ALA A 222 7.17 -14.95 21.17
C ALA A 222 8.32 -15.62 20.43
N ARG A 223 9.39 -15.93 21.13
CA ARG A 223 10.58 -16.58 20.59
C ARG A 223 11.16 -17.57 21.58
N ILE A 224 11.58 -18.72 21.08
CA ILE A 224 12.32 -19.75 21.80
C ILE A 224 13.61 -19.99 21.04
N ASP A 225 14.72 -20.00 21.76
CA ASP A 225 16.07 -20.28 21.22
C ASP A 225 16.62 -21.49 21.97
N TRP A 226 16.98 -22.52 21.22
CA TRP A 226 17.50 -23.78 21.76
C TRP A 226 18.90 -24.08 21.23
N ASN A 227 19.88 -24.06 22.08
CA ASN A 227 21.21 -24.59 21.83
C ASN A 227 21.17 -26.11 22.02
N ILE A 228 20.89 -26.84 20.93
CA ILE A 228 20.75 -28.31 20.96
C ILE A 228 22.07 -28.93 21.42
N ASN A 229 23.15 -28.49 20.81
CA ASN A 229 24.55 -28.81 21.15
C ASN A 229 25.48 -27.71 20.58
N ASP A 230 26.80 -27.88 20.75
CA ASP A 230 27.80 -26.89 20.32
C ASP A 230 27.79 -26.59 18.80
N ARG A 231 27.15 -27.43 18.01
CA ARG A 231 27.11 -27.31 16.54
C ARG A 231 25.72 -26.98 15.99
N ASN A 232 24.68 -27.14 16.79
CA ASN A 232 23.31 -26.98 16.30
C ASN A 232 22.52 -26.06 17.21
N THR A 233 21.93 -25.02 16.62
CA THR A 233 20.96 -24.15 17.28
C THR A 233 19.64 -24.16 16.52
N PHE A 234 18.56 -24.07 17.24
CA PHE A 234 17.20 -23.99 16.70
C PHE A 234 16.48 -22.80 17.34
N SER A 235 15.75 -22.03 16.53
CA SER A 235 14.89 -20.95 17.01
C SER A 235 13.49 -21.11 16.42
N LEU A 236 12.47 -20.92 17.25
CA LEU A 236 11.07 -20.86 16.85
C LEU A 236 10.50 -19.51 17.25
N LYS A 237 9.83 -18.84 16.32
CA LYS A 237 9.31 -17.48 16.47
C LYS A 237 7.86 -17.44 16.04
N TYR A 238 7.05 -16.70 16.80
CA TYR A 238 5.65 -16.47 16.51
C TYR A 238 5.32 -15.01 16.65
N TYR A 239 4.60 -14.49 15.64
CA TYR A 239 4.14 -13.11 15.59
C TYR A 239 2.63 -13.10 15.36
N TYR A 240 1.94 -12.35 16.19
CA TYR A 240 0.50 -12.17 16.13
C TYR A 240 0.14 -10.71 16.10
N LEU A 241 -0.80 -10.37 15.24
CA LEU A 241 -1.47 -9.07 15.21
C LEU A 241 -2.96 -9.27 14.99
N LYS A 242 -3.75 -8.57 15.77
CA LYS A 242 -5.16 -8.28 15.48
C LYS A 242 -5.35 -6.79 15.55
N SER A 243 -5.77 -6.19 14.44
CA SER A 243 -5.90 -4.75 14.39
C SER A 243 -7.05 -4.28 13.51
N TYR A 244 -7.62 -3.12 13.84
CA TYR A 244 -8.57 -2.44 13.00
C TYR A 244 -8.50 -0.92 13.15
N ASN A 245 -9.01 -0.22 12.13
CA ASN A 245 -9.33 1.19 12.20
C ASN A 245 -10.72 1.47 11.62
N THR A 246 -11.45 2.39 12.26
CA THR A 246 -12.76 2.86 11.80
C THR A 246 -12.59 3.98 10.78
N ASN A 247 -13.31 3.89 9.66
CA ASN A 247 -13.28 4.84 8.58
C ASN A 247 -14.66 5.45 8.34
N ALA A 248 -14.69 6.73 8.03
CA ALA A 248 -15.87 7.39 7.51
C ALA A 248 -16.19 6.86 6.08
N PRO A 249 -17.42 7.09 5.58
CA PRO A 249 -17.80 6.69 4.22
C PRO A 249 -16.82 7.20 3.18
N SER A 250 -16.47 6.33 2.22
CA SER A 250 -15.53 6.67 1.15
C SER A 250 -15.98 7.88 0.34
N THR A 251 -15.03 8.74 -0.02
CA THR A 251 -15.25 9.85 -0.95
C THR A 251 -15.28 9.43 -2.42
N SER A 252 -14.91 8.18 -2.72
CA SER A 252 -14.96 7.65 -4.09
C SER A 252 -16.39 7.62 -4.62
N GLY A 253 -16.64 8.25 -5.76
CA GLY A 253 -17.96 8.37 -6.34
C GLY A 253 -18.98 9.15 -5.47
N ALA A 254 -18.52 9.93 -4.50
CA ALA A 254 -19.40 10.76 -3.67
C ALA A 254 -19.96 11.94 -4.46
N PRO A 255 -21.19 12.40 -4.13
CA PRO A 255 -21.72 13.64 -4.62
C PRO A 255 -20.87 14.85 -4.17
N ALA A 256 -21.21 16.05 -4.68
CA ALA A 256 -20.56 17.30 -4.31
C ALA A 256 -20.47 17.46 -2.78
N ASN A 257 -19.36 18.00 -2.29
CA ASN A 257 -18.99 18.18 -0.88
C ASN A 257 -18.73 16.87 -0.10
N GLY A 258 -18.74 15.71 -0.75
CA GLY A 258 -18.43 14.41 -0.13
C GLY A 258 -19.52 13.94 0.86
N ARG A 259 -19.35 12.73 1.40
CA ARG A 259 -20.36 12.10 2.29
C ARG A 259 -20.30 12.58 3.75
N GLY A 260 -19.26 13.29 4.12
CA GLY A 260 -19.04 13.77 5.49
C GLY A 260 -18.40 12.74 6.43
N PRO A 261 -18.36 13.01 7.74
CA PRO A 261 -18.95 14.18 8.41
C PRO A 261 -18.24 15.50 8.06
N ASN A 262 -19.02 16.51 7.67
CA ASN A 262 -18.52 17.84 7.34
C ASN A 262 -19.65 18.89 7.47
N ALA A 263 -19.36 20.16 7.14
CA ALA A 263 -20.34 21.24 7.22
C ALA A 263 -21.59 21.03 6.35
N TYR A 264 -21.58 20.14 5.38
CA TYR A 264 -22.67 19.89 4.44
C TYR A 264 -23.45 18.61 4.70
N ALA A 265 -22.77 17.58 5.24
CA ALA A 265 -23.31 16.23 5.33
C ALA A 265 -22.96 15.54 6.65
N MET A 266 -23.95 14.81 7.20
CA MET A 266 -23.78 13.94 8.36
C MET A 266 -24.20 12.51 7.98
N PRO A 267 -23.23 11.56 7.91
CA PRO A 267 -23.50 10.18 7.59
C PRO A 267 -24.08 9.42 8.79
N PHE A 268 -24.97 8.45 8.52
CA PHE A 268 -25.34 7.45 9.51
C PHE A 268 -24.19 6.44 9.73
N SER A 269 -24.13 5.88 10.93
CA SER A 269 -23.07 4.94 11.32
C SER A 269 -23.06 3.66 10.47
N SER A 270 -24.17 3.26 9.88
CA SER A 270 -24.23 2.13 8.94
C SER A 270 -23.38 2.29 7.69
N SER A 271 -23.02 3.52 7.34
CA SER A 271 -22.16 3.83 6.19
C SER A 271 -20.66 3.91 6.54
N TYR A 272 -20.32 3.86 7.84
CA TYR A 272 -18.96 3.69 8.29
C TYR A 272 -18.52 2.24 8.13
N TYR A 273 -17.19 2.02 8.03
CA TYR A 273 -16.65 0.68 7.96
C TYR A 273 -15.36 0.56 8.77
N ARG A 274 -15.08 -0.65 9.24
CA ARG A 274 -13.77 -0.99 9.83
C ARG A 274 -12.92 -1.70 8.81
N THR A 275 -11.66 -1.32 8.73
CA THR A 275 -10.64 -2.08 8.02
C THR A 275 -9.89 -2.91 9.05
N ASN A 276 -10.04 -4.21 8.98
CA ASN A 276 -9.37 -5.18 9.85
C ASN A 276 -8.13 -5.72 9.14
N ASN A 277 -7.02 -5.81 9.86
CA ASN A 277 -5.77 -6.36 9.36
C ASN A 277 -5.19 -7.28 10.44
N ASP A 278 -5.31 -8.57 10.22
CA ASP A 278 -4.91 -9.60 11.19
C ASP A 278 -3.82 -10.50 10.59
N PHE A 279 -2.87 -10.91 11.40
CA PHE A 279 -1.92 -11.93 10.95
C PHE A 279 -1.47 -12.88 12.06
N ASN A 280 -1.04 -14.07 11.61
CA ASN A 280 -0.30 -15.06 12.37
C ASN A 280 0.90 -15.49 11.52
N ILE A 281 2.11 -15.31 12.04
CA ILE A 281 3.35 -15.67 11.35
C ILE A 281 4.18 -16.57 12.25
N VAL A 282 4.61 -17.70 11.71
CA VAL A 282 5.51 -18.64 12.39
C VAL A 282 6.78 -18.76 11.57
N MET A 283 7.94 -18.72 12.22
CA MET A 283 9.26 -18.89 11.61
C MET A 283 10.12 -19.82 12.44
N ALA A 284 10.71 -20.80 11.79
CA ALA A 284 11.69 -21.71 12.38
C ALA A 284 13.05 -21.54 11.69
N ASP A 285 14.11 -21.40 12.47
CA ASP A 285 15.49 -21.31 11.99
C ASP A 285 16.29 -22.47 12.57
N TRP A 286 17.04 -23.15 11.72
CA TRP A 286 18.02 -24.18 12.15
C TRP A 286 19.40 -23.80 11.62
N ASN A 287 20.34 -23.55 12.52
CA ASN A 287 21.74 -23.33 12.19
C ASN A 287 22.55 -24.55 12.60
N SER A 288 23.38 -25.05 11.66
CA SER A 288 24.23 -26.21 11.86
C SER A 288 25.65 -25.90 11.43
N THR A 289 26.61 -26.10 12.32
CA THR A 289 28.04 -26.15 12.02
C THR A 289 28.38 -27.61 11.77
N ILE A 290 28.43 -28.01 10.49
CA ILE A 290 28.62 -29.41 10.08
C ILE A 290 30.06 -29.87 10.46
N ASN A 291 31.02 -29.00 10.15
CA ASN A 291 32.43 -29.15 10.53
C ASN A 291 33.12 -27.78 10.49
N ASP A 292 34.46 -27.74 10.68
CA ASP A 292 35.24 -26.50 10.74
C ASP A 292 35.20 -25.67 9.43
N HIS A 293 34.78 -26.29 8.32
CA HIS A 293 34.73 -25.70 6.99
C HIS A 293 33.32 -25.54 6.41
N MET A 294 32.30 -26.15 7.03
CA MET A 294 30.96 -26.19 6.45
C MET A 294 29.91 -25.84 7.48
N SER A 295 28.97 -25.00 7.08
CA SER A 295 27.78 -24.67 7.88
C SER A 295 26.53 -24.59 7.00
N ASN A 296 25.39 -24.81 7.62
CA ASN A 296 24.09 -24.65 6.98
C ASN A 296 23.15 -23.81 7.85
N THR A 297 22.33 -22.98 7.23
CA THR A 297 21.24 -22.23 7.86
C THR A 297 19.97 -22.46 7.05
N LEU A 298 19.04 -23.18 7.66
CA LEU A 298 17.70 -23.42 7.10
C LEU A 298 16.67 -22.56 7.85
N LYS A 299 15.84 -21.85 7.09
CA LYS A 299 14.68 -21.11 7.61
C LYS A 299 13.42 -21.58 6.90
N VAL A 300 12.37 -21.83 7.67
CA VAL A 300 11.05 -22.19 7.15
C VAL A 300 10.02 -21.33 7.85
N GLY A 301 9.11 -20.75 7.08
CA GLY A 301 8.10 -19.86 7.59
C GLY A 301 6.73 -20.05 6.97
N TYR A 302 5.70 -19.74 7.74
CA TYR A 302 4.33 -19.65 7.27
C TYR A 302 3.68 -18.39 7.81
N SER A 303 3.08 -17.62 6.91
CA SER A 303 2.36 -16.39 7.24
C SER A 303 0.92 -16.51 6.76
N ARG A 304 -0.02 -16.28 7.68
CA ARG A 304 -1.45 -16.19 7.40
C ARG A 304 -1.90 -14.77 7.68
N LEU A 305 -2.28 -14.02 6.62
CA LEU A 305 -2.73 -12.64 6.69
C LEU A 305 -4.19 -12.58 6.27
N ARG A 306 -5.01 -11.77 6.98
CA ARG A 306 -6.43 -11.59 6.72
C ARG A 306 -6.77 -10.12 6.83
N ASP A 307 -7.01 -9.51 5.67
CA ASP A 307 -7.46 -8.14 5.55
C ASP A 307 -8.92 -8.15 5.11
N TYR A 308 -9.82 -7.52 5.87
CA TYR A 308 -11.24 -7.50 5.52
C TYR A 308 -11.92 -6.25 6.06
N ARG A 309 -13.05 -5.92 5.46
CA ARG A 309 -13.90 -4.83 5.94
C ARG A 309 -15.18 -5.36 6.56
N ASP A 310 -15.61 -4.75 7.65
CA ASP A 310 -16.90 -4.99 8.28
C ASP A 310 -17.64 -3.66 8.55
N MET A 311 -18.94 -3.74 8.76
CA MET A 311 -19.85 -2.62 8.95
C MET A 311 -20.92 -3.00 9.99
N ASP A 312 -21.34 -2.01 10.80
CA ASP A 312 -22.25 -2.28 11.92
C ASP A 312 -23.73 -2.32 11.54
N GLY A 313 -24.13 -1.76 10.38
CA GLY A 313 -25.54 -1.53 10.03
C GLY A 313 -26.28 -2.71 9.39
N GLY A 314 -25.64 -3.89 9.22
CA GLY A 314 -26.21 -4.95 8.39
C GLY A 314 -26.16 -4.60 6.91
N PHE A 315 -26.56 -5.55 6.05
CA PHE A 315 -26.52 -5.37 4.60
C PHE A 315 -27.76 -4.62 4.08
N PHE A 316 -27.54 -3.45 3.47
CA PHE A 316 -28.58 -2.61 2.89
C PHE A 316 -27.98 -1.78 1.75
N PRO A 317 -28.73 -1.44 0.66
CA PRO A 317 -28.20 -0.58 -0.40
C PRO A 317 -27.68 0.74 0.15
N GLN A 318 -26.56 1.24 -0.42
CA GLN A 318 -26.07 2.58 -0.09
C GLN A 318 -26.98 3.63 -0.73
N VAL A 319 -27.40 4.59 0.07
CA VAL A 319 -28.22 5.71 -0.38
C VAL A 319 -27.58 7.03 0.04
N ASP A 320 -27.18 7.83 -0.94
CA ASP A 320 -26.79 9.22 -0.79
C ASP A 320 -28.02 10.12 -0.97
N ILE A 321 -28.32 10.96 0.01
CA ILE A 321 -29.39 11.96 -0.08
C ILE A 321 -28.76 13.34 -0.18
N LEU A 322 -29.23 14.13 -1.14
CA LEU A 322 -28.76 15.49 -1.38
C LEU A 322 -29.70 16.52 -0.74
N LYS A 323 -29.20 17.73 -0.60
CA LYS A 323 -29.92 18.96 -0.36
C LYS A 323 -29.19 20.06 -1.11
N ASP A 324 -29.93 20.83 -1.91
CA ASP A 324 -29.38 21.89 -2.76
C ASP A 324 -28.23 21.41 -3.65
N GLY A 325 -28.36 20.23 -4.26
CA GLY A 325 -27.39 19.65 -5.21
C GLY A 325 -26.09 19.10 -4.59
N SER A 326 -25.96 19.09 -3.25
CA SER A 326 -24.78 18.54 -2.57
C SER A 326 -25.17 17.56 -1.48
N SER A 327 -24.23 16.72 -1.06
CA SER A 327 -24.46 15.70 -0.02
C SER A 327 -25.12 16.31 1.22
N TYR A 328 -26.06 15.55 1.80
CA TYR A 328 -26.75 15.89 3.04
C TYR A 328 -26.64 14.77 4.08
N THR A 329 -26.90 13.54 3.66
CA THR A 329 -26.67 12.34 4.46
C THR A 329 -26.45 11.12 3.58
N VAL A 330 -25.88 10.07 4.18
CA VAL A 330 -25.70 8.75 3.56
C VAL A 330 -25.99 7.67 4.59
N PHE A 331 -26.60 6.59 4.17
CA PHE A 331 -26.85 5.38 4.96
C PHE A 331 -26.72 4.12 4.09
N GLY A 332 -26.77 2.96 4.73
CA GLY A 332 -26.59 1.66 4.08
C GLY A 332 -25.15 1.21 4.04
N THR A 333 -24.92 0.06 3.48
CA THR A 333 -23.58 -0.56 3.34
C THR A 333 -22.70 0.30 2.44
N GLU A 334 -21.51 0.67 2.92
CA GLU A 334 -20.55 1.46 2.14
C GLU A 334 -20.25 0.74 0.80
N ALA A 335 -20.35 1.50 -0.31
CA ALA A 335 -20.41 0.95 -1.68
C ALA A 335 -19.21 0.10 -2.08
N ASN A 336 -18.04 0.29 -1.45
CA ASN A 336 -16.78 -0.39 -1.77
C ASN A 336 -16.36 -1.43 -0.73
N SER A 337 -17.19 -1.68 0.30
CA SER A 337 -16.74 -2.43 1.49
C SER A 337 -17.33 -3.83 1.60
N TYR A 338 -18.45 -4.12 0.94
CA TYR A 338 -19.04 -5.46 1.00
C TYR A 338 -18.13 -6.51 0.34
N ASN A 339 -17.80 -7.56 1.09
CA ASN A 339 -16.82 -8.59 0.70
C ASN A 339 -15.49 -8.03 0.18
N ASN A 340 -15.13 -6.82 0.61
CA ASN A 340 -13.81 -6.28 0.36
C ASN A 340 -12.84 -6.93 1.35
N GLN A 341 -12.22 -8.01 0.91
CA GLN A 341 -11.30 -8.81 1.70
C GLN A 341 -10.13 -9.31 0.88
N LEU A 342 -9.05 -9.59 1.58
CA LEU A 342 -7.85 -10.20 1.04
C LEU A 342 -7.34 -11.26 2.00
N ASP A 343 -7.43 -12.51 1.62
CA ASP A 343 -6.77 -13.61 2.28
C ASP A 343 -5.42 -13.85 1.60
N THR A 344 -4.35 -13.82 2.39
CA THR A 344 -3.00 -14.11 1.90
C THR A 344 -2.37 -15.18 2.77
N ASP A 345 -1.88 -16.25 2.14
CA ASP A 345 -1.08 -17.28 2.78
C ASP A 345 0.29 -17.35 2.09
N ILE A 346 1.36 -17.36 2.88
CA ILE A 346 2.73 -17.42 2.37
C ILE A 346 3.47 -18.55 3.07
N PHE A 347 3.90 -19.54 2.31
CA PHE A 347 4.87 -20.51 2.77
C PHE A 347 6.25 -20.15 2.19
N GLN A 348 7.26 -19.99 3.05
CA GLN A 348 8.61 -19.60 2.64
C GLN A 348 9.67 -20.56 3.14
N ILE A 349 10.70 -20.74 2.31
CA ILE A 349 11.89 -21.51 2.65
C ILE A 349 13.14 -20.74 2.21
N GLN A 350 14.12 -20.69 3.07
CA GLN A 350 15.46 -20.18 2.75
C GLN A 350 16.50 -21.14 3.28
N ASP A 351 17.40 -21.62 2.45
CA ASP A 351 18.50 -22.47 2.84
C ASP A 351 19.82 -21.93 2.32
N ASN A 352 20.83 -21.89 3.18
CA ASN A 352 22.17 -21.38 2.89
C ASN A 352 23.21 -22.40 3.34
N PHE A 353 23.80 -23.08 2.38
CA PHE A 353 24.96 -23.94 2.62
C PHE A 353 26.23 -23.16 2.34
N THR A 354 27.09 -23.01 3.33
CA THR A 354 28.32 -22.24 3.27
C THR A 354 29.53 -23.12 3.49
N MET A 355 30.53 -22.97 2.59
CA MET A 355 31.83 -23.65 2.63
C MET A 355 32.94 -22.62 2.76
N ASN A 356 33.86 -22.84 3.70
CA ASN A 356 35.07 -22.02 3.87
C ASN A 356 36.27 -22.81 3.39
N TYR A 357 36.99 -22.31 2.36
CA TYR A 357 38.15 -22.96 1.82
C TYR A 357 39.26 -21.95 1.54
N GLY A 358 40.28 -21.94 2.38
CA GLY A 358 41.36 -20.96 2.33
C GLY A 358 40.82 -19.52 2.53
N CYS A 359 41.00 -18.68 1.52
CA CYS A 359 40.50 -17.30 1.53
C CYS A 359 39.12 -17.14 0.87
N HIS A 360 38.46 -18.25 0.50
CA HIS A 360 37.15 -18.28 -0.11
C HIS A 360 36.07 -18.71 0.87
N GLN A 361 34.93 -18.02 0.84
CA GLN A 361 33.70 -18.42 1.49
C GLN A 361 32.60 -18.54 0.45
N ILE A 362 32.33 -19.78 0.03
CA ILE A 362 31.35 -20.10 -1.00
C ILE A 362 30.00 -20.38 -0.32
N THR A 363 28.96 -19.70 -0.76
CA THR A 363 27.57 -19.96 -0.31
C THR A 363 26.72 -20.36 -1.52
N VAL A 364 26.02 -21.47 -1.40
CA VAL A 364 24.98 -21.92 -2.33
C VAL A 364 23.66 -21.97 -1.58
N GLY A 365 22.58 -21.49 -2.17
CA GLY A 365 21.33 -21.46 -1.46
C GLY A 365 20.09 -21.24 -2.31
N THR A 366 18.97 -21.28 -1.64
CA THR A 366 17.64 -20.95 -2.17
C THR A 366 16.91 -20.00 -1.24
N GLN A 367 16.10 -19.15 -1.82
CA GLN A 367 15.08 -18.36 -1.13
C GLN A 367 13.85 -18.40 -2.01
N SER A 368 12.89 -19.25 -1.62
CA SER A 368 11.71 -19.53 -2.40
C SER A 368 10.46 -19.37 -1.54
N ASP A 369 9.37 -18.96 -2.14
CA ASP A 369 8.09 -18.87 -1.46
C ASP A 369 6.92 -19.29 -2.38
N TYR A 370 5.88 -19.81 -1.77
CA TYR A 370 4.58 -20.07 -2.37
C TYR A 370 3.56 -19.14 -1.72
N ARG A 371 2.85 -18.38 -2.53
CA ARG A 371 1.88 -17.38 -2.11
C ARG A 371 0.53 -17.65 -2.73
N THR A 372 -0.50 -17.55 -1.92
CA THR A 372 -1.89 -17.57 -2.39
C THR A 372 -2.56 -16.26 -2.01
N PHE A 373 -3.35 -15.72 -2.92
CA PHE A 373 -4.15 -14.52 -2.71
C PHE A 373 -5.57 -14.79 -3.13
N LYS A 374 -6.52 -14.50 -2.23
CA LYS A 374 -7.94 -14.51 -2.51
C LYS A 374 -8.50 -13.12 -2.23
N ASN A 375 -8.78 -12.38 -3.29
CA ASN A 375 -9.21 -10.99 -3.22
C ASN A 375 -10.67 -10.82 -3.62
N GLY A 376 -11.46 -10.20 -2.74
CA GLY A 376 -12.83 -9.79 -2.98
C GLY A 376 -12.90 -8.28 -3.15
N PHE A 377 -13.37 -7.80 -4.29
CA PHE A 377 -13.62 -6.37 -4.51
C PHE A 377 -14.63 -6.15 -5.64
N ALA A 378 -15.77 -5.57 -5.30
CA ALA A 378 -16.76 -5.13 -6.26
C ALA A 378 -17.33 -3.77 -5.86
N GLN A 379 -16.98 -2.72 -6.62
CA GLN A 379 -17.53 -1.38 -6.40
C GLN A 379 -19.02 -1.37 -6.62
N ASN A 380 -19.76 -0.68 -5.74
CA ASN A 380 -21.22 -0.52 -5.83
C ASN A 380 -22.01 -1.85 -5.83
N TYR A 381 -21.46 -2.92 -5.26
CA TYR A 381 -22.16 -4.21 -5.17
C TYR A 381 -23.50 -4.10 -4.40
N PRO A 382 -23.61 -3.34 -3.27
CA PRO A 382 -24.89 -3.16 -2.59
C PRO A 382 -25.91 -2.34 -3.39
N GLY A 383 -25.51 -1.76 -4.49
CA GLY A 383 -26.23 -0.69 -5.17
C GLY A 383 -25.89 0.67 -4.56
N SER A 384 -25.54 1.63 -5.39
CA SER A 384 -25.29 3.02 -5.00
C SER A 384 -26.40 3.90 -5.58
N TRP A 385 -27.22 4.43 -4.70
CA TRP A 385 -28.38 5.26 -5.04
C TRP A 385 -28.13 6.70 -4.63
N VAL A 386 -28.63 7.66 -5.41
CA VAL A 386 -28.59 9.07 -5.08
C VAL A 386 -29.99 9.67 -5.28
N PHE A 387 -30.47 10.42 -4.30
CA PHE A 387 -31.73 11.14 -4.38
C PHE A 387 -31.53 12.62 -4.08
N SER A 388 -32.31 13.49 -4.74
CA SER A 388 -32.17 14.95 -4.66
C SER A 388 -32.62 15.52 -3.30
N SER A 389 -33.50 14.82 -2.58
CA SER A 389 -33.99 15.19 -1.26
C SER A 389 -34.47 13.95 -0.48
N ILE A 390 -34.74 14.12 0.80
CA ILE A 390 -35.42 13.09 1.62
C ILE A 390 -36.78 12.78 1.06
N ASP A 391 -37.54 13.79 0.61
CA ASP A 391 -38.86 13.60 0.03
C ASP A 391 -38.82 12.86 -1.30
N ASP A 392 -37.76 13.08 -2.15
CA ASP A 392 -37.57 12.28 -3.35
C ASP A 392 -37.33 10.80 -3.03
N PHE A 393 -36.51 10.50 -2.04
CA PHE A 393 -36.29 9.12 -1.58
C PHE A 393 -37.57 8.48 -1.04
N LYS A 394 -38.29 9.17 -0.10
CA LYS A 394 -39.51 8.65 0.47
C LYS A 394 -40.61 8.42 -0.57
N PHE A 395 -40.76 9.35 -1.50
CA PHE A 395 -41.71 9.23 -2.60
C PHE A 395 -41.41 8.03 -3.49
N ASN A 396 -40.15 7.86 -3.88
CA ASN A 396 -39.71 6.72 -4.68
C ASN A 396 -40.00 5.38 -3.99
N VAL A 397 -39.66 5.27 -2.70
CA VAL A 397 -39.93 4.07 -1.89
C VAL A 397 -41.42 3.76 -1.81
N LEU A 398 -42.25 4.74 -1.51
CA LEU A 398 -43.68 4.52 -1.30
C LEU A 398 -44.39 4.16 -2.64
N ALA A 399 -44.04 4.82 -3.73
CA ALA A 399 -44.53 4.50 -5.07
C ALA A 399 -44.10 3.08 -5.50
N ALA A 400 -42.84 2.73 -5.28
CA ALA A 400 -42.33 1.39 -5.60
C ALA A 400 -43.05 0.30 -4.80
N LYS A 401 -43.29 0.53 -3.51
CA LYS A 401 -44.02 -0.43 -2.67
C LYS A 401 -45.50 -0.57 -3.07
N ASP A 402 -46.17 0.52 -3.40
CA ASP A 402 -47.55 0.51 -3.88
C ASP A 402 -47.66 -0.28 -5.20
N TYR A 403 -46.67 -0.08 -6.09
CA TYR A 403 -46.59 -0.83 -7.35
C TYR A 403 -46.33 -2.33 -7.12
N MET A 404 -45.33 -2.65 -6.28
CA MET A 404 -45.02 -4.04 -5.92
C MET A 404 -46.19 -4.78 -5.29
N ALA A 405 -46.97 -4.11 -4.42
CA ALA A 405 -48.11 -4.71 -3.77
C ALA A 405 -49.24 -5.10 -4.76
N SER A 406 -49.33 -4.36 -5.86
CA SER A 406 -50.38 -4.61 -6.91
C SER A 406 -49.89 -5.51 -8.05
N HIS A 407 -48.58 -5.55 -8.36
CA HIS A 407 -48.03 -6.23 -9.55
C HIS A 407 -47.09 -7.40 -9.21
N GLY A 408 -46.56 -7.49 -7.98
CA GLY A 408 -45.65 -8.55 -7.56
C GLY A 408 -44.19 -8.44 -8.09
N ASN A 409 -43.95 -7.48 -8.96
CA ASN A 409 -42.65 -7.19 -9.55
C ASN A 409 -42.55 -5.71 -9.96
N MET A 410 -41.39 -5.26 -10.43
CA MET A 410 -41.15 -3.87 -10.83
C MET A 410 -41.25 -3.66 -12.37
N ASN A 411 -41.66 -4.65 -13.15
CA ASN A 411 -41.77 -4.53 -14.59
C ASN A 411 -42.89 -3.54 -14.98
N GLY A 412 -42.51 -2.48 -15.70
CA GLY A 412 -43.43 -1.43 -16.08
C GLY A 412 -43.66 -0.36 -14.99
N PHE A 413 -42.93 -0.38 -13.90
CA PHE A 413 -42.96 0.70 -12.93
C PHE A 413 -42.62 2.04 -13.60
N ASP A 414 -43.44 3.05 -13.32
CA ASP A 414 -43.18 4.44 -13.74
C ASP A 414 -43.64 5.40 -12.63
N ILE A 415 -42.65 5.99 -11.96
CA ILE A 415 -42.92 6.89 -10.81
C ILE A 415 -43.76 8.11 -11.21
N ARG A 416 -43.74 8.53 -12.47
CA ARG A 416 -44.49 9.67 -12.99
C ARG A 416 -46.04 9.44 -12.95
N THR A 417 -46.46 8.19 -12.78
CA THR A 417 -47.89 7.83 -12.65
C THR A 417 -48.42 8.01 -11.25
N TYR A 418 -47.56 8.38 -10.28
CA TYR A 418 -47.91 8.57 -8.87
C TYR A 418 -47.95 10.04 -8.49
N ASP A 419 -48.85 10.38 -7.57
CA ASP A 419 -48.96 11.72 -7.01
C ASP A 419 -48.31 11.76 -5.62
N PRO A 420 -47.17 12.50 -5.40
CA PRO A 420 -46.54 12.64 -4.09
C PRO A 420 -47.44 13.23 -3.01
N ALA A 421 -48.43 14.03 -3.41
CA ALA A 421 -49.40 14.59 -2.48
C ALA A 421 -50.24 13.53 -1.73
N LYS A 422 -50.40 12.31 -2.32
CA LYS A 422 -50.98 11.14 -1.66
C LYS A 422 -50.35 10.83 -0.30
N TRP A 423 -49.06 11.14 -0.17
CA TRP A 423 -48.29 10.91 1.06
C TRP A 423 -47.81 12.18 1.74
N GLY A 424 -48.29 13.36 1.32
CA GLY A 424 -47.88 14.64 1.87
C GLY A 424 -46.43 15.01 1.62
N LEU A 425 -45.81 14.48 0.52
CA LEU A 425 -44.41 14.72 0.18
C LEU A 425 -44.30 15.80 -0.90
N ASN A 426 -43.12 16.46 -0.92
CA ASN A 426 -42.79 17.50 -1.89
C ASN A 426 -41.42 17.23 -2.52
N PRO A 427 -41.30 16.21 -3.38
CA PRO A 427 -40.03 15.86 -4.03
C PRO A 427 -39.56 16.97 -4.97
N VAL A 428 -38.26 17.31 -4.94
CA VAL A 428 -37.70 18.35 -5.79
C VAL A 428 -37.33 17.84 -7.18
N ASN A 429 -37.21 16.53 -7.36
CA ASN A 429 -36.89 15.87 -8.62
C ASN A 429 -37.88 14.75 -8.98
N GLY A 430 -39.14 14.85 -8.53
CA GLY A 430 -40.17 13.86 -8.84
C GLY A 430 -39.88 12.45 -8.35
N GLY A 431 -39.04 12.28 -7.33
CA GLY A 431 -38.60 11.00 -6.78
C GLY A 431 -37.66 10.20 -7.69
N LEU A 432 -37.12 10.82 -8.73
CA LEU A 432 -36.15 10.16 -9.60
C LEU A 432 -34.86 9.86 -8.85
N ALA A 433 -34.41 8.61 -8.92
CA ALA A 433 -33.03 8.30 -8.63
C ALA A 433 -32.12 9.02 -9.62
N ASN A 434 -30.88 9.36 -9.22
CA ASN A 434 -29.93 10.05 -10.05
C ASN A 434 -30.41 11.44 -10.53
N SER A 435 -30.38 12.42 -9.65
CA SER A 435 -30.78 13.77 -10.03
C SER A 435 -29.86 14.39 -11.10
N ALA A 436 -30.44 15.13 -12.03
CA ALA A 436 -29.69 15.90 -13.01
C ALA A 436 -28.84 16.98 -12.32
N GLY A 437 -27.63 17.22 -12.79
CA GLY A 437 -26.80 18.35 -12.38
C GLY A 437 -25.68 18.08 -11.38
N THR A 438 -25.58 16.87 -10.80
CA THR A 438 -24.50 16.55 -9.87
C THR A 438 -23.30 15.84 -10.50
N GLY A 439 -23.34 15.57 -11.82
CA GLY A 439 -22.24 14.91 -12.56
C GLY A 439 -21.95 13.46 -12.18
N GLN A 440 -22.47 12.98 -11.03
CA GLN A 440 -22.16 11.65 -10.47
C GLN A 440 -23.40 10.87 -10.03
N THR A 441 -24.53 11.18 -10.53
CA THR A 441 -25.84 10.75 -10.03
C THR A 441 -26.40 9.60 -10.83
N LYS A 442 -25.64 8.58 -11.02
CA LYS A 442 -26.16 7.38 -11.67
C LYS A 442 -26.39 6.31 -10.61
N PHE A 443 -27.57 5.69 -10.64
CA PHE A 443 -27.71 4.39 -9.99
C PHE A 443 -26.62 3.48 -10.59
N GLN A 444 -25.79 2.95 -9.74
CA GLN A 444 -24.69 2.09 -10.12
C GLN A 444 -24.72 0.83 -9.30
N GLN A 445 -24.60 -0.29 -9.97
CA GLN A 445 -24.50 -1.56 -9.29
C GLN A 445 -23.67 -2.54 -10.11
N ARG A 446 -22.81 -3.29 -9.43
CA ARG A 446 -22.22 -4.52 -9.96
C ARG A 446 -22.99 -5.72 -9.43
N TYR A 447 -23.09 -6.74 -10.24
CA TYR A 447 -23.69 -8.02 -9.89
C TYR A 447 -22.74 -9.16 -10.26
N PRO A 448 -22.81 -10.33 -9.55
CA PRO A 448 -21.97 -11.47 -9.87
C PRO A 448 -22.42 -12.15 -11.14
N LEU A 449 -21.47 -12.65 -11.94
CA LEU A 449 -21.71 -13.49 -13.12
C LEU A 449 -21.60 -14.99 -12.77
N THR A 450 -21.70 -15.33 -11.49
CA THR A 450 -21.76 -16.72 -11.03
C THR A 450 -23.18 -17.26 -11.21
N PRO A 451 -23.35 -18.51 -11.67
CA PRO A 451 -24.67 -19.08 -11.92
C PRO A 451 -25.61 -19.14 -10.72
N ASP A 452 -25.03 -19.21 -9.51
CA ASP A 452 -25.77 -19.25 -8.23
C ASP A 452 -25.93 -17.87 -7.57
N GLY A 453 -25.42 -16.80 -8.19
CA GLY A 453 -25.44 -15.43 -7.65
C GLY A 453 -24.51 -15.23 -6.46
N SER A 454 -23.63 -16.16 -6.18
CA SER A 454 -22.62 -16.00 -5.11
C SER A 454 -21.58 -14.95 -5.49
N PHE A 455 -21.01 -14.26 -4.48
CA PHE A 455 -19.96 -13.27 -4.71
C PHE A 455 -18.66 -13.95 -5.14
N PRO A 456 -18.11 -13.67 -6.34
CA PRO A 456 -16.87 -14.28 -6.80
C PRO A 456 -15.65 -13.55 -6.26
N PHE A 457 -14.55 -14.32 -6.07
CA PHE A 457 -13.25 -13.80 -5.65
C PHE A 457 -12.22 -13.96 -6.77
N ALA A 458 -11.32 -13.00 -6.88
CA ALA A 458 -10.14 -13.10 -7.73
C ALA A 458 -9.05 -13.87 -6.96
N GLU A 459 -8.59 -14.98 -7.52
CA GLU A 459 -7.57 -15.83 -6.92
C GLU A 459 -6.27 -15.77 -7.74
N VAL A 460 -5.12 -15.74 -7.05
CA VAL A 460 -3.78 -15.73 -7.65
C VAL A 460 -2.86 -16.57 -6.80
N ASP A 461 -2.32 -17.64 -7.38
CA ASP A 461 -1.32 -18.50 -6.76
C ASP A 461 0.01 -18.35 -7.47
N VAL A 462 1.05 -18.08 -6.72
CA VAL A 462 2.40 -17.83 -7.26
C VAL A 462 3.45 -18.65 -6.52
N LEU A 463 4.22 -19.42 -7.25
CA LEU A 463 5.45 -20.04 -6.78
C LEU A 463 6.63 -19.19 -7.22
N GLN A 464 7.30 -18.56 -6.28
CA GLN A 464 8.50 -17.76 -6.50
C GLN A 464 9.73 -18.60 -6.15
N LEU A 465 10.45 -19.08 -7.14
CA LEU A 465 11.71 -19.81 -6.94
C LEU A 465 12.89 -18.86 -7.03
N GLY A 466 13.82 -18.97 -6.08
CA GLY A 466 15.05 -18.21 -6.08
C GLY A 466 16.25 -19.09 -5.72
N PHE A 467 17.26 -19.16 -6.59
CA PHE A 467 18.49 -19.90 -6.38
C PHE A 467 19.69 -18.99 -6.53
N TYR A 468 20.75 -19.23 -5.77
CA TYR A 468 21.94 -18.40 -5.84
C TYR A 468 23.22 -19.14 -5.45
N VAL A 469 24.32 -18.62 -6.00
CA VAL A 469 25.68 -19.00 -5.62
C VAL A 469 26.53 -17.74 -5.48
N GLN A 470 27.33 -17.68 -4.44
CA GLN A 470 28.21 -16.55 -4.14
C GLN A 470 29.53 -17.04 -3.61
N ASP A 471 30.62 -16.36 -4.00
CA ASP A 471 31.91 -16.46 -3.33
C ASP A 471 32.30 -15.11 -2.71
N LYS A 472 32.77 -15.14 -1.49
CA LYS A 472 33.43 -14.04 -0.82
C LYS A 472 34.93 -14.39 -0.72
N TRP A 473 35.71 -13.78 -1.59
CA TRP A 473 37.15 -13.93 -1.63
C TRP A 473 37.83 -12.86 -0.78
N THR A 474 38.61 -13.28 0.21
CA THR A 474 39.32 -12.42 1.17
C THR A 474 40.83 -12.76 1.16
N PRO A 475 41.56 -12.32 0.13
CA PRO A 475 43.01 -12.66 -0.02
C PRO A 475 43.89 -11.99 1.04
N SER A 476 43.35 -10.96 1.69
CA SER A 476 44.09 -10.26 2.76
C SER A 476 43.10 -9.61 3.75
N ASN A 477 43.56 -9.23 4.93
CA ASN A 477 42.75 -8.48 5.94
C ASN A 477 42.30 -7.10 5.44
N ARG A 478 42.82 -6.62 4.31
CA ARG A 478 42.56 -5.30 3.74
C ARG A 478 41.68 -5.31 2.51
N PHE A 479 41.45 -6.47 1.90
CA PHE A 479 40.66 -6.58 0.67
C PHE A 479 39.70 -7.75 0.72
N SER A 480 38.46 -7.49 0.37
CA SER A 480 37.47 -8.54 0.11
C SER A 480 36.67 -8.22 -1.15
N LEU A 481 36.44 -9.26 -1.94
CA LEU A 481 35.59 -9.23 -3.13
C LEU A 481 34.46 -10.25 -2.95
N THR A 482 33.20 -9.81 -3.07
CA THR A 482 32.04 -10.67 -3.07
C THR A 482 31.43 -10.67 -4.46
N TYR A 483 31.27 -11.84 -5.08
CA TYR A 483 30.64 -11.97 -6.39
C TYR A 483 29.73 -13.18 -6.42
N GLY A 484 28.61 -13.06 -7.14
CA GLY A 484 27.64 -14.14 -7.20
C GLY A 484 26.58 -13.92 -8.27
N LEU A 485 25.79 -14.96 -8.44
CA LEU A 485 24.66 -15.00 -9.35
C LEU A 485 23.42 -15.46 -8.58
N ARG A 486 22.31 -14.76 -8.76
CA ARG A 486 21.00 -15.16 -8.33
C ARG A 486 20.07 -15.30 -9.53
N VAL A 487 19.21 -16.31 -9.51
CA VAL A 487 18.16 -16.53 -10.50
C VAL A 487 16.83 -16.56 -9.78
N ASP A 488 15.89 -15.69 -10.20
CA ASP A 488 14.53 -15.62 -9.69
C ASP A 488 13.56 -16.06 -10.79
N MET A 489 12.63 -16.97 -10.47
CA MET A 489 11.64 -17.54 -11.40
C MET A 489 10.26 -17.50 -10.79
N PRO A 490 9.41 -16.50 -11.11
CA PRO A 490 8.00 -16.51 -10.76
C PRO A 490 7.22 -17.45 -11.69
N ILE A 491 6.34 -18.26 -11.10
CA ILE A 491 5.48 -19.22 -11.79
C ILE A 491 4.06 -19.01 -11.29
N PHE A 492 3.16 -18.56 -12.17
CA PHE A 492 1.74 -18.43 -11.85
C PHE A 492 1.06 -19.77 -12.02
N LEU A 493 0.30 -20.20 -11.02
CA LEU A 493 -0.32 -21.53 -10.95
C LEU A 493 -1.85 -21.49 -11.13
N THR A 494 -2.43 -20.28 -11.13
CA THR A 494 -3.90 -20.10 -11.25
C THR A 494 -4.31 -20.10 -12.72
N ASP A 495 -5.33 -20.89 -13.04
CA ASP A 495 -6.02 -20.83 -14.32
C ASP A 495 -7.20 -19.85 -14.22
N LEU A 496 -7.29 -18.92 -15.15
CA LEU A 496 -8.38 -17.95 -15.24
C LEU A 496 -9.44 -18.38 -16.27
N GLN A 497 -10.66 -17.87 -16.10
CA GLN A 497 -11.74 -18.14 -17.06
C GLN A 497 -11.48 -17.41 -18.38
N GLU A 498 -11.67 -18.10 -19.49
CA GLU A 498 -11.65 -17.51 -20.81
C GLU A 498 -12.80 -16.50 -21.01
N ASN A 499 -12.52 -15.46 -21.78
CA ASN A 499 -13.53 -14.55 -22.31
C ASN A 499 -13.40 -14.51 -23.84
N PRO A 500 -14.09 -15.42 -24.58
CA PRO A 500 -13.97 -15.53 -26.04
C PRO A 500 -14.35 -14.23 -26.74
N ALA A 501 -15.33 -13.49 -26.20
CA ALA A 501 -15.77 -12.22 -26.78
C ALA A 501 -14.67 -11.14 -26.71
N VAL A 502 -13.85 -11.12 -25.66
CA VAL A 502 -12.69 -10.23 -25.52
C VAL A 502 -11.53 -10.70 -26.39
N ALA A 503 -11.29 -12.02 -26.45
CA ALA A 503 -10.21 -12.61 -27.24
C ALA A 503 -10.40 -12.44 -28.76
N ALA A 504 -11.65 -12.32 -29.22
CA ALA A 504 -11.98 -12.08 -30.64
C ALA A 504 -11.57 -10.68 -31.11
N ASN A 505 -11.47 -9.71 -30.21
CA ASN A 505 -11.16 -8.33 -30.55
C ASN A 505 -9.70 -8.14 -31.00
N THR A 506 -9.46 -7.03 -31.68
CA THR A 506 -8.13 -6.52 -31.98
C THR A 506 -8.01 -5.11 -31.42
N TYR A 507 -6.98 -4.89 -30.63
CA TYR A 507 -6.73 -3.63 -29.94
C TYR A 507 -5.62 -2.83 -30.62
N ARG A 508 -5.19 -1.73 -30.01
CA ARG A 508 -4.17 -0.86 -30.57
C ARG A 508 -2.94 -1.65 -31.02
N ASP A 509 -2.32 -1.23 -32.12
CA ASP A 509 -1.15 -1.86 -32.74
C ASP A 509 -1.35 -3.33 -33.17
N GLY A 510 -2.61 -3.75 -33.38
CA GLY A 510 -2.96 -5.11 -33.79
C GLY A 510 -2.87 -6.14 -32.65
N ILE A 511 -2.79 -5.71 -31.40
CA ILE A 511 -2.66 -6.59 -30.23
C ILE A 511 -3.94 -7.42 -30.07
N LYS A 512 -3.76 -8.72 -29.85
CA LYS A 512 -4.79 -9.64 -29.37
C LYS A 512 -4.45 -10.09 -27.97
N ILE A 513 -5.46 -10.26 -27.12
CA ILE A 513 -5.28 -10.64 -25.72
C ILE A 513 -6.05 -11.90 -25.38
N ASP A 514 -5.52 -12.65 -24.42
CA ASP A 514 -6.18 -13.80 -23.80
C ASP A 514 -6.18 -13.59 -22.28
N VAL A 515 -7.33 -13.19 -21.74
CA VAL A 515 -7.47 -12.88 -20.30
C VAL A 515 -7.37 -14.11 -19.40
N SER A 516 -7.40 -15.32 -19.98
CA SER A 516 -7.28 -16.58 -19.23
C SER A 516 -5.85 -16.92 -18.83
N LYS A 517 -4.83 -16.26 -19.41
CA LYS A 517 -3.42 -16.61 -19.23
C LYS A 517 -2.64 -15.53 -18.53
N TYR A 518 -1.94 -15.93 -17.47
CA TYR A 518 -0.88 -15.13 -16.88
C TYR A 518 0.41 -15.22 -17.71
N PRO A 519 1.39 -14.31 -17.44
CA PRO A 519 2.70 -14.39 -18.10
C PRO A 519 3.37 -15.75 -17.93
N GLY A 520 4.12 -16.17 -18.93
CA GLY A 520 4.93 -17.37 -18.87
C GLY A 520 6.08 -17.26 -17.86
N VAL A 521 6.82 -18.34 -17.69
CA VAL A 521 7.98 -18.35 -16.79
C VAL A 521 9.14 -17.61 -17.45
N HIS A 522 9.56 -16.51 -16.87
CA HIS A 522 10.67 -15.69 -17.32
C HIS A 522 11.78 -15.67 -16.25
N PRO A 523 12.79 -16.58 -16.30
CA PRO A 523 13.90 -16.56 -15.36
C PRO A 523 14.67 -15.26 -15.44
N GLN A 524 14.93 -14.64 -14.28
CA GLN A 524 15.65 -13.38 -14.20
C GLN A 524 16.99 -13.59 -13.50
N PHE A 525 18.06 -13.26 -14.20
CA PHE A 525 19.41 -13.41 -13.74
C PHE A 525 19.92 -12.12 -13.11
N SER A 526 20.39 -12.21 -11.88
CA SER A 526 20.87 -11.08 -11.07
C SER A 526 22.34 -11.28 -10.66
N PRO A 527 23.30 -11.11 -11.57
CA PRO A 527 24.73 -11.09 -11.22
C PRO A 527 25.04 -9.86 -10.37
N ARG A 528 25.87 -10.05 -9.34
CA ARG A 528 26.32 -8.99 -8.44
C ARG A 528 27.79 -9.14 -8.12
N VAL A 529 28.48 -8.00 -7.97
CA VAL A 529 29.84 -7.91 -7.49
C VAL A 529 29.99 -6.73 -6.55
N GLY A 530 30.64 -6.93 -5.41
CA GLY A 530 30.92 -5.89 -4.45
C GLY A 530 32.30 -6.06 -3.84
N PHE A 531 32.94 -4.97 -3.52
CA PHE A 531 34.28 -4.98 -2.93
C PHE A 531 34.36 -4.09 -1.70
N ASN A 532 35.33 -4.40 -0.84
CA ASN A 532 35.74 -3.58 0.29
C ASN A 532 37.27 -3.61 0.37
N TRP A 533 37.88 -2.42 0.33
CA TRP A 533 39.33 -2.28 0.29
C TRP A 533 39.79 -1.22 1.31
N LYS A 534 40.74 -1.59 2.16
CA LYS A 534 41.42 -0.72 3.13
C LYS A 534 42.87 -0.50 2.66
N PRO A 535 43.12 0.55 1.83
CA PRO A 535 44.44 0.76 1.23
C PRO A 535 45.52 1.11 2.26
N LEU A 536 45.17 1.77 3.37
CA LEU A 536 46.10 2.18 4.40
C LEU A 536 46.26 1.10 5.49
N GLU A 537 47.45 0.98 6.05
CA GLU A 537 47.74 -0.05 7.06
C GLU A 537 47.04 0.17 8.38
N ASP A 538 46.83 1.44 8.74
CA ASP A 538 46.08 1.83 9.94
C ASP A 538 44.57 1.63 9.82
N GLY A 539 44.10 1.22 8.63
CA GLY A 539 42.66 1.04 8.35
C GLY A 539 41.83 2.32 8.40
N SER A 540 42.45 3.51 8.39
CA SER A 540 41.77 4.79 8.45
C SER A 540 41.01 5.14 7.18
N LEU A 541 41.37 4.55 6.05
CA LEU A 541 40.73 4.74 4.73
C LEU A 541 40.11 3.43 4.28
N GLN A 542 38.83 3.51 3.85
CA GLN A 542 38.12 2.39 3.24
C GLN A 542 37.47 2.85 1.95
N LEU A 543 37.67 2.09 0.89
CA LEU A 543 36.97 2.21 -0.38
C LEU A 543 36.07 0.99 -0.54
N ARG A 544 34.80 1.21 -0.80
CA ARG A 544 33.81 0.15 -0.97
C ARG A 544 32.85 0.49 -2.12
N GLY A 545 32.30 -0.53 -2.71
CA GLY A 545 31.36 -0.34 -3.81
C GLY A 545 30.99 -1.64 -4.47
N GLY A 546 30.23 -1.51 -5.55
CA GLY A 546 29.82 -2.65 -6.33
C GLY A 546 28.85 -2.28 -7.44
N THR A 547 28.48 -3.30 -8.19
CA THR A 547 27.48 -3.21 -9.27
C THR A 547 26.72 -4.53 -9.38
N GLY A 548 25.48 -4.47 -9.85
CA GLY A 548 24.69 -5.67 -10.09
C GLY A 548 23.25 -5.40 -10.44
N LEU A 549 22.55 -6.48 -10.76
CA LEU A 549 21.13 -6.51 -11.03
C LEU A 549 20.36 -6.95 -9.79
N PHE A 550 19.21 -6.33 -9.58
CA PHE A 550 18.35 -6.58 -8.44
C PHE A 550 16.92 -6.80 -8.92
N THR A 551 16.42 -8.02 -8.74
CA THR A 551 15.04 -8.37 -9.02
C THR A 551 14.20 -8.15 -7.77
N GLY A 552 13.06 -7.47 -7.94
CA GLY A 552 12.04 -7.25 -6.90
C GLY A 552 10.76 -7.99 -7.19
N THR A 553 9.86 -7.95 -6.22
CA THR A 553 8.51 -8.49 -6.36
C THR A 553 7.56 -7.35 -6.74
N PRO A 554 6.66 -7.51 -7.75
CA PRO A 554 5.64 -6.52 -8.04
C PRO A 554 4.55 -6.54 -6.95
N PRO A 555 3.80 -5.44 -6.76
CA PRO A 555 2.53 -5.49 -6.05
C PRO A 555 1.58 -6.47 -6.76
N TYR A 556 1.23 -7.58 -6.11
CA TYR A 556 0.41 -8.61 -6.75
C TYR A 556 -1.02 -8.17 -7.10
N VAL A 557 -1.50 -7.09 -6.49
CA VAL A 557 -2.79 -6.48 -6.85
C VAL A 557 -2.84 -6.08 -8.33
N TRP A 558 -1.73 -5.65 -8.93
CA TRP A 558 -1.70 -5.29 -10.35
C TRP A 558 -1.88 -6.48 -11.26
N ILE A 559 -1.37 -7.63 -10.88
CA ILE A 559 -1.54 -8.90 -11.58
C ILE A 559 -2.94 -9.47 -11.30
N SER A 560 -3.39 -9.41 -10.04
CA SER A 560 -4.75 -9.84 -9.63
C SER A 560 -5.88 -9.03 -10.29
N ASN A 561 -5.59 -7.80 -10.77
CA ASN A 561 -6.55 -7.04 -11.57
C ASN A 561 -7.01 -7.82 -12.82
N GLN A 562 -6.16 -8.63 -13.43
CA GLN A 562 -6.53 -9.49 -14.54
C GLN A 562 -7.58 -10.53 -14.12
N ALA A 563 -7.43 -11.16 -12.97
CA ALA A 563 -8.43 -12.08 -12.43
C ALA A 563 -9.74 -11.38 -12.10
N GLY A 564 -9.66 -10.20 -11.46
CA GLY A 564 -10.84 -9.42 -11.03
C GLY A 564 -11.58 -8.69 -12.14
N ASN A 565 -10.89 -8.31 -13.22
CA ASN A 565 -11.42 -7.52 -14.33
C ASN A 565 -11.15 -8.21 -15.68
N ASN A 566 -11.53 -9.48 -15.80
CA ASN A 566 -11.48 -10.27 -17.04
C ASN A 566 -12.82 -10.28 -17.80
N GLY A 567 -13.84 -9.57 -17.28
CA GLY A 567 -15.19 -9.56 -17.82
C GLY A 567 -16.00 -10.83 -17.52
N ARG A 568 -15.55 -11.67 -16.54
CA ARG A 568 -16.20 -12.94 -16.18
C ARG A 568 -16.66 -13.02 -14.73
N LEU A 569 -16.15 -12.18 -13.84
CA LEU A 569 -16.54 -12.22 -12.43
C LEU A 569 -17.78 -11.36 -12.14
N PHE A 570 -17.79 -10.14 -12.65
CA PHE A 570 -18.85 -9.18 -12.38
C PHE A 570 -19.37 -8.51 -13.65
N GLY A 571 -20.69 -8.34 -13.73
CA GLY A 571 -21.37 -7.45 -14.62
C GLY A 571 -21.69 -6.11 -13.96
N SER A 572 -22.16 -5.16 -14.75
CA SER A 572 -22.71 -3.88 -14.29
C SER A 572 -24.16 -3.77 -14.75
N VAL A 573 -25.03 -3.32 -13.85
CA VAL A 573 -26.42 -3.03 -14.22
C VAL A 573 -26.39 -1.91 -15.28
N PRO A 574 -27.15 -2.06 -16.38
CA PRO A 574 -27.18 -1.08 -17.45
C PRO A 574 -27.49 0.33 -16.97
N GLU A 575 -26.91 1.32 -17.62
CA GLU A 575 -27.23 2.72 -17.34
C GLU A 575 -28.66 3.06 -17.79
N TYR A 576 -29.39 3.78 -16.94
CA TYR A 576 -30.75 4.26 -17.23
C TYR A 576 -30.78 5.64 -17.90
N VAL A 577 -29.62 6.25 -18.07
CA VAL A 577 -29.42 7.52 -18.76
C VAL A 577 -28.34 7.36 -19.80
N GLY A 578 -28.58 7.79 -21.02
CA GLY A 578 -27.61 7.65 -22.08
C GLY A 578 -28.06 8.24 -23.42
N LYS A 579 -27.51 7.74 -24.50
CA LYS A 579 -27.89 8.09 -25.86
C LYS A 579 -28.06 6.81 -26.69
N ILE A 580 -29.14 6.75 -27.47
CA ILE A 580 -29.37 5.74 -28.51
C ILE A 580 -29.40 6.48 -29.82
N ASP A 581 -28.55 6.10 -30.78
CA ASP A 581 -28.41 6.76 -32.08
C ASP A 581 -28.22 8.30 -31.99
N GLY A 582 -27.45 8.72 -30.97
CA GLY A 582 -27.20 10.14 -30.72
C GLY A 582 -28.33 10.87 -29.97
N VAL A 583 -29.47 10.24 -29.75
CA VAL A 583 -30.63 10.83 -29.02
C VAL A 583 -30.53 10.48 -27.54
N ALA A 584 -30.59 11.48 -26.67
CA ALA A 584 -30.59 11.26 -25.22
C ALA A 584 -31.86 10.56 -24.77
N TYR A 585 -31.73 9.55 -23.92
CA TYR A 585 -32.83 8.87 -23.26
C TYR A 585 -32.60 8.92 -21.72
N ASP A 586 -33.71 8.89 -21.00
CA ASP A 586 -33.69 8.87 -19.53
C ASP A 586 -34.82 7.99 -19.02
N ASN A 587 -34.46 6.79 -18.57
CA ASN A 587 -35.40 5.81 -18.04
C ASN A 587 -35.35 5.74 -16.49
N ARG A 588 -34.78 6.75 -15.82
CA ARG A 588 -34.72 6.79 -14.33
C ARG A 588 -36.08 6.74 -13.67
N HIS A 589 -37.15 7.17 -14.36
CA HIS A 589 -38.52 7.07 -13.91
C HIS A 589 -38.99 5.63 -13.67
N GLN A 590 -38.28 4.63 -14.25
CA GLN A 590 -38.54 3.20 -14.06
C GLN A 590 -37.78 2.60 -12.86
N LEU A 591 -36.92 3.38 -12.20
CA LEU A 591 -36.14 2.93 -11.04
C LEU A 591 -36.92 3.14 -9.74
N GLY A 592 -37.46 2.09 -9.18
CA GLY A 592 -38.09 2.10 -7.85
C GLY A 592 -37.21 1.43 -6.80
N PHE A 593 -37.04 2.06 -5.66
CA PHE A 593 -36.27 1.53 -4.56
C PHE A 593 -37.07 0.60 -3.68
N THR A 594 -36.69 -0.68 -3.61
CA THR A 594 -37.38 -1.70 -2.79
C THR A 594 -36.49 -2.23 -1.65
N GLY A 595 -35.23 -1.86 -1.59
CA GLY A 595 -34.26 -2.42 -0.64
C GLY A 595 -33.69 -3.79 -1.10
N ASN A 596 -34.22 -4.38 -2.16
CA ASN A 596 -33.72 -5.63 -2.72
C ASN A 596 -32.57 -5.35 -3.72
N ILE A 597 -31.36 -5.78 -3.41
CA ILE A 597 -30.19 -5.56 -4.26
C ILE A 597 -30.26 -6.31 -5.58
N GLN A 598 -30.97 -7.43 -5.66
CA GLN A 598 -31.07 -8.25 -6.86
C GLN A 598 -32.15 -7.75 -7.83
N GLN A 599 -32.89 -6.73 -7.49
CA GLN A 599 -34.04 -6.24 -8.24
C GLN A 599 -33.75 -5.92 -9.71
N TYR A 600 -32.54 -5.38 -9.96
CA TYR A 600 -32.11 -4.96 -11.30
C TYR A 600 -31.01 -5.83 -11.89
N TRP A 601 -30.68 -6.96 -11.25
CA TRP A 601 -29.73 -7.90 -11.83
C TRP A 601 -30.33 -8.53 -13.09
N PRO A 602 -29.59 -8.53 -14.22
CA PRO A 602 -30.00 -9.27 -15.42
C PRO A 602 -30.15 -10.77 -15.11
N ALA A 603 -31.08 -11.41 -15.81
CA ALA A 603 -31.30 -12.86 -15.70
C ALA A 603 -30.22 -13.69 -16.45
N SER A 604 -29.16 -13.06 -16.92
CA SER A 604 -28.13 -13.69 -17.76
C SER A 604 -26.78 -13.62 -17.04
N ASP A 605 -26.00 -14.69 -17.13
CA ASP A 605 -24.59 -14.80 -16.70
C ASP A 605 -23.59 -14.51 -17.84
N GLU A 606 -24.06 -14.04 -18.95
CA GLU A 606 -23.26 -13.69 -20.13
C GLU A 606 -22.37 -12.47 -19.84
N PRO A 607 -21.14 -12.46 -20.37
CA PRO A 607 -20.23 -11.33 -20.24
C PRO A 607 -20.85 -10.04 -20.77
N VAL A 608 -20.74 -8.98 -19.98
CA VAL A 608 -21.20 -7.65 -20.36
C VAL A 608 -20.03 -6.74 -20.66
N LYS A 609 -20.29 -5.64 -21.36
CA LYS A 609 -19.28 -4.61 -21.60
C LYS A 609 -18.65 -4.13 -20.30
N SER A 610 -17.32 -4.20 -20.20
CA SER A 610 -16.57 -3.89 -18.97
C SER A 610 -15.18 -3.37 -19.25
N ASP A 611 -14.56 -2.77 -18.22
CA ASP A 611 -13.11 -2.55 -18.19
C ASP A 611 -12.40 -3.91 -18.09
N ILE A 612 -11.33 -4.06 -18.88
CA ILE A 612 -10.48 -5.25 -18.88
C ILE A 612 -9.09 -4.88 -18.35
N ALA A 613 -8.57 -5.72 -17.51
CA ALA A 613 -7.16 -5.67 -17.10
C ALA A 613 -6.45 -6.93 -17.62
N ILE A 614 -5.23 -6.75 -18.11
CA ILE A 614 -4.41 -7.83 -18.66
C ILE A 614 -2.94 -7.59 -18.28
N THR A 615 -2.20 -8.64 -18.06
CA THR A 615 -0.74 -8.61 -17.91
C THR A 615 -0.11 -9.03 -19.23
N ASP A 616 0.88 -8.28 -19.71
CA ASP A 616 1.60 -8.61 -20.95
C ASP A 616 2.15 -10.05 -20.85
N PRO A 617 1.98 -10.92 -21.86
CA PRO A 617 2.52 -12.28 -21.85
C PRO A 617 4.04 -12.34 -21.61
N ASP A 618 4.78 -11.30 -22.04
CA ASP A 618 6.23 -11.17 -21.86
C ASP A 618 6.62 -10.39 -20.60
N PHE A 619 5.67 -10.12 -19.71
CA PHE A 619 5.89 -9.38 -18.48
C PHE A 619 6.96 -10.05 -17.60
N LYS A 620 7.90 -9.24 -17.12
CA LYS A 620 8.97 -9.63 -16.21
C LYS A 620 8.83 -8.87 -14.89
N TYR A 621 9.26 -9.51 -13.81
CA TYR A 621 9.31 -8.83 -12.52
C TYR A 621 10.24 -7.61 -12.56
N PRO A 622 9.98 -6.59 -11.72
CA PRO A 622 10.77 -5.38 -11.71
C PRO A 622 12.24 -5.70 -11.45
N MET A 623 13.12 -5.11 -12.27
CA MET A 623 14.55 -5.28 -12.17
C MET A 623 15.26 -3.94 -12.33
N LEU A 624 16.22 -3.66 -11.44
CA LEU A 624 17.09 -2.50 -11.49
C LEU A 624 18.56 -2.93 -11.61
N TRP A 625 19.31 -2.18 -12.38
CA TRP A 625 20.76 -2.16 -12.28
C TRP A 625 21.17 -1.09 -11.27
N LYS A 626 21.93 -1.48 -10.24
CA LYS A 626 22.47 -0.57 -9.21
C LYS A 626 23.97 -0.62 -9.20
N SER A 627 24.60 0.56 -9.12
CA SER A 627 26.06 0.71 -8.92
C SER A 627 26.30 1.75 -7.84
N ASN A 628 27.13 1.42 -6.86
CA ASN A 628 27.56 2.40 -5.87
C ASN A 628 29.08 2.39 -5.69
N LEU A 629 29.58 3.54 -5.26
CA LEU A 629 30.96 3.73 -4.85
C LEU A 629 30.96 4.62 -3.60
N ALA A 630 31.68 4.20 -2.57
CA ALA A 630 31.82 4.97 -1.34
C ALA A 630 33.27 4.98 -0.84
N LEU A 631 33.64 6.13 -0.26
CA LEU A 631 34.90 6.38 0.40
C LEU A 631 34.63 6.77 1.85
N ASP A 632 35.12 5.98 2.78
CA ASP A 632 35.02 6.23 4.21
C ASP A 632 36.43 6.58 4.74
N TYR A 633 36.54 7.72 5.42
CA TYR A 633 37.80 8.18 6.01
C TYR A 633 37.65 8.49 7.49
N LYS A 634 38.48 7.89 8.32
CA LYS A 634 38.52 8.08 9.76
C LYS A 634 39.69 8.96 10.16
N TRP A 635 39.37 10.10 10.80
CA TRP A 635 40.39 11.05 11.27
C TRP A 635 40.02 11.57 12.68
N ARG A 636 40.89 11.35 13.63
CA ARG A 636 40.70 11.79 15.05
C ARG A 636 39.31 11.44 15.62
N GLY A 637 38.83 10.25 15.32
CA GLY A 637 37.51 9.77 15.74
C GLY A 637 36.32 10.29 14.94
N TRP A 638 36.50 11.22 13.99
CA TRP A 638 35.52 11.55 12.99
C TRP A 638 35.53 10.50 11.86
N VAL A 639 34.36 10.18 11.37
CA VAL A 639 34.16 9.36 10.17
C VAL A 639 33.51 10.22 9.11
N PHE A 640 34.18 10.35 7.98
CA PHE A 640 33.70 11.03 6.78
C PHE A 640 33.33 9.99 5.74
N THR A 641 32.14 10.05 5.20
CA THR A 641 31.68 9.17 4.13
C THR A 641 31.23 9.98 2.94
N LEU A 642 31.79 9.70 1.78
CA LEU A 642 31.29 10.17 0.48
C LEU A 642 30.77 8.95 -0.29
N GLU A 643 29.50 8.92 -0.62
CA GLU A 643 28.87 7.78 -1.30
C GLU A 643 28.03 8.25 -2.48
N ALA A 644 28.20 7.63 -3.64
CA ALA A 644 27.38 7.82 -4.83
C ALA A 644 26.65 6.53 -5.19
N LEU A 645 25.38 6.63 -5.55
CA LEU A 645 24.54 5.54 -6.00
C LEU A 645 23.86 5.91 -7.32
N TYR A 646 24.04 5.09 -8.34
CA TYR A 646 23.32 5.15 -9.61
C TYR A 646 22.41 3.95 -9.75
N THR A 647 21.17 4.18 -10.18
CA THR A 647 20.22 3.11 -10.53
C THR A 647 19.67 3.33 -11.94
N LYS A 648 19.39 2.24 -12.66
CA LYS A 648 18.77 2.22 -13.97
C LYS A 648 17.71 1.15 -14.03
N ASP A 649 16.52 1.51 -14.50
CA ASP A 649 15.46 0.54 -14.76
C ASP A 649 15.86 -0.41 -15.89
N VAL A 650 15.70 -1.70 -15.66
CA VAL A 650 15.81 -2.76 -16.65
C VAL A 650 14.40 -3.24 -17.01
N ASN A 651 13.57 -3.52 -16.00
CA ASN A 651 12.17 -3.89 -16.14
C ASN A 651 11.37 -3.10 -15.09
N ALA A 652 11.09 -1.82 -15.31
CA ALA A 652 10.11 -1.10 -14.49
C ALA A 652 8.70 -1.40 -14.99
N ILE A 653 7.69 -1.14 -14.17
CA ILE A 653 6.30 -1.49 -14.46
C ILE A 653 5.51 -0.22 -14.78
N TYR A 654 4.64 -0.28 -15.82
CA TYR A 654 3.68 0.76 -16.12
C TYR A 654 2.38 0.19 -16.69
N HIS A 655 1.33 1.00 -16.73
CA HIS A 655 0.02 0.64 -17.25
C HIS A 655 -0.21 1.36 -18.59
N ASP A 656 -0.65 0.61 -19.58
CA ASP A 656 -0.90 1.04 -20.95
C ASP A 656 -2.33 0.69 -21.36
N ASN A 657 -3.15 1.67 -21.71
CA ASN A 657 -4.50 1.42 -22.19
C ASN A 657 -4.48 1.18 -23.70
N ILE A 658 -4.61 -0.08 -24.09
CA ILE A 658 -4.63 -0.51 -25.50
C ILE A 658 -6.03 -0.51 -26.10
N GLY A 659 -7.08 -0.23 -25.31
CA GLY A 659 -8.49 -0.29 -25.71
C GLY A 659 -9.07 1.02 -26.24
N ILE A 660 -8.35 2.14 -26.15
CA ILE A 660 -8.83 3.44 -26.64
C ILE A 660 -8.31 3.73 -28.06
N GLU A 661 -9.17 4.34 -28.87
CA GLU A 661 -8.86 4.65 -30.26
C GLU A 661 -8.04 5.94 -30.37
N VAL A 662 -6.92 5.86 -31.09
CA VAL A 662 -6.07 7.01 -31.40
C VAL A 662 -6.66 7.77 -32.60
N ALA A 663 -6.88 9.09 -32.47
CA ALA A 663 -7.28 9.95 -33.55
C ALA A 663 -6.07 10.34 -34.42
N GLU A 664 -6.33 10.67 -35.68
CA GLU A 664 -5.32 11.28 -36.53
C GLU A 664 -4.95 12.69 -36.00
N GLY A 665 -3.64 13.02 -36.00
CA GLY A 665 -3.15 14.32 -35.61
C GLY A 665 -2.82 14.47 -34.14
N LYS A 666 -2.83 15.72 -33.69
CA LYS A 666 -2.49 16.10 -32.31
C LYS A 666 -3.58 16.98 -31.71
N SER A 667 -3.89 16.72 -30.44
CA SER A 667 -4.72 17.62 -29.63
C SER A 667 -3.85 18.73 -29.03
N VAL A 668 -4.42 19.77 -28.48
CA VAL A 668 -3.76 20.87 -27.76
C VAL A 668 -2.55 21.44 -28.48
N ASN A 669 -2.73 22.60 -29.09
CA ASN A 669 -1.64 23.31 -29.75
C ASN A 669 -1.09 24.41 -28.85
N ASP A 670 0.00 24.14 -28.14
CA ASP A 670 0.73 25.10 -27.30
C ASP A 670 1.85 25.76 -28.10
N GLY A 671 1.53 26.23 -29.30
CA GLY A 671 2.52 26.85 -30.23
C GLY A 671 3.49 25.82 -30.82
N GLY A 672 3.06 24.59 -30.99
CA GLY A 672 3.83 23.49 -31.56
C GLY A 672 4.75 22.74 -30.55
N LYS A 673 4.77 23.16 -29.30
CA LYS A 673 5.65 22.60 -28.25
C LYS A 673 4.96 21.62 -27.30
N GLY A 674 3.66 21.75 -27.13
CA GLY A 674 2.85 20.90 -26.21
C GLY A 674 1.86 20.00 -26.93
N GLN A 675 2.03 19.77 -28.24
CA GLN A 675 1.16 18.86 -28.97
C GLN A 675 1.29 17.42 -28.48
N ARG A 676 0.16 16.80 -28.16
CA ARG A 676 0.06 15.44 -27.65
C ARG A 676 -0.77 14.57 -28.57
N THR A 677 -0.61 13.25 -28.48
CA THR A 677 -1.46 12.30 -29.21
C THR A 677 -2.92 12.56 -28.89
N ALA A 678 -3.75 12.69 -29.92
CA ALA A 678 -5.18 12.83 -29.78
C ALA A 678 -5.86 11.45 -29.74
N PHE A 679 -7.00 11.38 -29.07
CA PHE A 679 -7.87 10.21 -29.02
C PHE A 679 -9.28 10.60 -29.50
N THR A 680 -10.04 9.62 -29.97
CA THR A 680 -11.41 9.86 -30.47
C THR A 680 -12.44 9.89 -29.34
N GLY A 681 -12.08 9.42 -28.15
CA GLY A 681 -13.04 9.12 -27.08
C GLY A 681 -13.79 7.82 -27.28
N ASN A 682 -13.52 7.10 -28.36
CA ASN A 682 -14.13 5.79 -28.65
C ASN A 682 -13.26 4.66 -28.14
N TYR A 683 -13.90 3.52 -27.93
CA TYR A 683 -13.24 2.25 -27.62
C TYR A 683 -13.10 1.41 -28.89
N LEU A 684 -12.00 0.67 -29.00
CA LEU A 684 -11.69 -0.17 -30.18
C LEU A 684 -12.58 -1.41 -30.29
N ALA A 685 -13.35 -1.75 -29.26
CA ALA A 685 -14.25 -2.88 -29.27
C ALA A 685 -15.56 -2.52 -28.55
N ASP A 686 -16.69 -3.02 -29.10
CA ASP A 686 -18.03 -2.69 -28.58
C ASP A 686 -18.33 -3.35 -27.22
N ASN A 687 -17.65 -4.46 -26.91
CA ASN A 687 -17.85 -5.25 -25.71
C ASN A 687 -16.83 -4.93 -24.59
N THR A 688 -15.95 -3.95 -24.79
CA THR A 688 -15.02 -3.48 -23.78
C THR A 688 -15.01 -1.96 -23.66
N TYR A 689 -14.74 -1.47 -22.44
CA TYR A 689 -14.33 -0.09 -22.22
C TYR A 689 -12.80 -0.01 -22.26
N ASN A 690 -12.17 0.49 -21.19
CA ASN A 690 -10.70 0.51 -21.10
C ASN A 690 -10.14 -0.91 -21.09
N VAL A 691 -9.07 -1.14 -21.83
CA VAL A 691 -8.28 -2.37 -21.78
C VAL A 691 -6.87 -2.00 -21.34
N VAL A 692 -6.60 -2.16 -20.05
CA VAL A 692 -5.36 -1.72 -19.43
C VAL A 692 -4.41 -2.88 -19.27
N MET A 693 -3.28 -2.78 -19.97
CA MET A 693 -2.22 -3.79 -19.97
C MET A 693 -1.08 -3.38 -19.03
N LEU A 694 -0.69 -4.30 -18.15
CA LEU A 694 0.49 -4.18 -17.28
C LEU A 694 1.74 -4.56 -18.09
N ARG A 695 2.68 -3.65 -18.25
CA ARG A 695 3.86 -3.80 -19.12
C ARG A 695 5.16 -3.40 -18.43
N ASN A 696 6.28 -3.72 -19.07
CA ASN A 696 7.61 -3.30 -18.64
C ASN A 696 8.16 -2.15 -19.47
N THR A 697 9.03 -1.35 -18.84
CA THR A 697 9.83 -0.29 -19.47
C THR A 697 11.24 -0.26 -18.88
N ASN A 698 12.20 0.23 -19.65
CA ASN A 698 13.60 0.40 -19.23
C ASN A 698 14.03 1.87 -19.12
N LYS A 699 13.11 2.80 -19.06
CA LYS A 699 13.39 4.25 -19.22
C LYS A 699 13.86 4.94 -17.93
N GLY A 700 13.39 4.53 -16.75
CA GLY A 700 13.69 5.23 -15.50
C GLY A 700 15.16 5.12 -15.05
N TYR A 701 15.57 6.05 -14.20
CA TYR A 701 16.90 6.06 -13.56
C TYR A 701 16.89 6.95 -12.30
N SER A 702 17.88 6.73 -11.43
CA SER A 702 18.19 7.68 -10.35
C SER A 702 19.70 7.83 -10.14
N PHE A 703 20.10 8.98 -9.59
CA PHE A 703 21.46 9.25 -9.16
C PHE A 703 21.45 10.07 -7.88
N TYR A 704 22.10 9.57 -6.83
CA TYR A 704 22.21 10.25 -5.55
C TYR A 704 23.66 10.23 -5.07
N THR A 705 24.08 11.36 -4.48
CA THR A 705 25.39 11.48 -3.81
C THR A 705 25.16 11.96 -2.39
N THR A 706 25.78 11.30 -1.42
CA THR A 706 25.70 11.62 0.01
C THR A 706 27.07 11.95 0.56
N LEU A 707 27.19 13.07 1.25
CA LEU A 707 28.28 13.38 2.18
C LEU A 707 27.75 13.18 3.59
N GLN A 708 28.41 12.34 4.39
CA GLN A 708 28.06 12.07 5.79
C GLN A 708 29.27 12.28 6.70
N ILE A 709 29.01 12.82 7.87
CA ILE A 709 30.03 13.06 8.92
C ILE A 709 29.47 12.53 10.22
N GLN A 710 30.24 11.68 10.91
CA GLN A 710 29.84 11.06 12.18
C GLN A 710 30.94 11.17 13.21
N LYS A 711 30.55 11.33 14.50
CA LYS A 711 31.48 11.22 15.61
C LYS A 711 30.77 10.74 16.87
N GLU A 712 31.38 9.78 17.53
CA GLU A 712 31.05 9.37 18.86
C GLU A 712 32.17 9.84 19.83
N PHE A 713 31.78 10.54 20.91
CA PHE A 713 32.69 11.01 21.95
C PHE A 713 32.73 9.97 23.06
N VAL A 714 33.74 9.12 23.03
CA VAL A 714 33.93 8.03 24.02
C VAL A 714 34.69 8.45 25.24
N GLN A 715 35.35 9.64 25.23
CA GLN A 715 36.17 10.18 26.31
C GLN A 715 35.99 11.70 26.45
N GLY A 716 36.43 12.28 27.60
CA GLY A 716 36.38 13.71 27.86
C GLY A 716 35.00 14.24 28.28
N PRO A 717 34.85 15.59 28.34
CA PRO A 717 33.62 16.24 28.84
C PRO A 717 32.35 15.93 28.04
N LEU A 718 32.51 15.58 26.76
CA LEU A 718 31.41 15.24 25.85
C LEU A 718 31.17 13.72 25.75
N ARG A 719 31.72 12.91 26.63
CA ARG A 719 31.50 11.46 26.64
C ARG A 719 30.02 11.13 26.62
N GLY A 720 29.61 10.27 25.68
CA GLY A 720 28.22 9.88 25.47
C GLY A 720 27.47 10.75 24.46
N LEU A 721 28.16 11.74 23.86
CA LEU A 721 27.61 12.49 22.72
C LEU A 721 27.91 11.75 21.40
N TYR A 722 26.88 11.51 20.61
CA TYR A 722 26.97 11.04 19.22
C TYR A 722 26.44 12.12 18.29
N LEU A 723 27.19 12.44 17.26
CA LEU A 723 26.81 13.39 16.22
C LEU A 723 26.80 12.69 14.87
N ASN A 724 25.76 12.91 14.09
CA ASN A 724 25.66 12.47 12.70
C ASN A 724 25.04 13.58 11.85
N GLY A 725 25.71 13.95 10.78
CA GLY A 725 25.22 14.89 9.79
C GLY A 725 25.38 14.32 8.39
N SER A 726 24.34 14.42 7.56
CA SER A 726 24.44 14.04 6.15
C SER A 726 23.74 15.04 5.23
N TYR A 727 24.33 15.24 4.06
CA TYR A 727 23.71 15.97 2.97
C TYR A 727 23.69 15.08 1.74
N THR A 728 22.48 14.82 1.25
CA THR A 728 22.25 13.99 0.06
C THR A 728 21.65 14.84 -1.04
N MET A 729 22.22 14.78 -2.24
CA MET A 729 21.71 15.45 -3.43
C MET A 729 21.52 14.42 -4.55
N GLY A 730 20.54 14.69 -5.43
CA GLY A 730 20.32 13.83 -6.58
C GLY A 730 18.97 14.01 -7.24
N THR A 731 18.62 13.07 -8.07
CA THR A 731 17.36 13.06 -8.82
C THR A 731 16.93 11.63 -9.13
N ALA A 732 15.62 11.44 -9.27
CA ALA A 732 15.05 10.20 -9.77
C ALA A 732 13.96 10.50 -10.80
N ARG A 733 13.94 9.71 -11.86
CA ARG A 733 12.98 9.79 -12.95
C ARG A 733 12.34 8.43 -13.18
N SER A 734 11.03 8.42 -13.35
CA SER A 734 10.24 7.22 -13.62
C SER A 734 9.18 7.48 -14.68
N VAL A 735 8.70 6.44 -15.32
CA VAL A 735 7.54 6.50 -16.23
C VAL A 735 6.24 6.63 -15.44
N THR A 736 6.17 5.98 -14.28
CA THR A 736 5.04 6.05 -13.34
C THR A 736 5.50 5.69 -11.93
N ASP A 737 4.79 6.17 -10.93
CA ASP A 737 5.02 5.82 -9.52
C ASP A 737 4.09 4.69 -9.03
N GLY A 738 3.17 4.21 -9.88
CA GLY A 738 2.23 3.15 -9.53
C GLY A 738 1.34 3.53 -8.33
N THR A 739 0.61 4.63 -8.43
CA THR A 739 -0.11 5.23 -7.29
C THR A 739 -1.39 4.50 -6.91
N SER A 740 -2.02 3.76 -7.83
CA SER A 740 -3.27 3.06 -7.59
C SER A 740 -3.10 1.54 -7.61
N SER A 741 -3.97 0.83 -6.88
CA SER A 741 -4.12 -0.62 -6.94
C SER A 741 -5.05 -1.10 -8.07
N VAL A 742 -5.91 -0.22 -8.60
CA VAL A 742 -6.83 -0.52 -9.71
C VAL A 742 -6.17 -0.14 -11.03
N ALA A 743 -6.10 -1.05 -11.99
CA ALA A 743 -5.40 -0.87 -13.27
C ALA A 743 -5.86 0.36 -14.04
N THR A 744 -7.17 0.54 -14.25
CA THR A 744 -7.74 1.71 -14.94
C THR A 744 -7.40 3.00 -14.19
N SER A 745 -7.43 3.01 -12.86
CA SER A 745 -7.05 4.18 -12.04
C SER A 745 -5.55 4.45 -12.08
N ALA A 746 -4.71 3.41 -12.10
CA ALA A 746 -3.26 3.56 -12.24
C ALA A 746 -2.88 4.18 -13.58
N TRP A 747 -3.61 3.86 -14.64
CA TRP A 747 -3.45 4.49 -15.96
C TRP A 747 -3.98 5.93 -15.96
N LYS A 748 -5.25 6.14 -15.63
CA LYS A 748 -5.94 7.43 -15.82
C LYS A 748 -5.47 8.55 -14.90
N TYR A 749 -4.92 8.24 -13.73
CA TYR A 749 -4.38 9.27 -12.82
C TYR A 749 -2.87 9.48 -12.94
N THR A 750 -2.22 8.84 -13.91
CA THR A 750 -0.83 9.14 -14.24
C THR A 750 -0.78 10.37 -15.14
N GLN A 751 -0.28 11.46 -14.60
CA GLN A 751 -0.20 12.76 -15.27
C GLN A 751 0.93 12.76 -16.30
N LYS A 752 0.60 12.95 -17.59
CA LYS A 752 1.53 12.91 -18.72
C LYS A 752 1.17 13.92 -19.78
N VAL A 753 2.15 14.27 -20.61
CA VAL A 753 1.90 15.05 -21.84
C VAL A 753 1.20 14.16 -22.87
N ALA A 754 1.65 12.91 -23.00
CA ALA A 754 1.02 11.91 -23.87
C ALA A 754 0.70 10.66 -23.05
N VAL A 755 -0.59 10.39 -22.82
CA VAL A 755 -1.03 9.15 -22.17
C VAL A 755 -0.58 7.94 -22.99
N ASN A 756 -0.34 6.82 -22.35
CA ASN A 756 0.27 5.62 -22.94
C ASN A 756 1.73 5.77 -23.42
N SER A 757 2.37 6.91 -23.18
CA SER A 757 3.79 7.07 -23.48
C SER A 757 4.69 6.63 -22.34
N GLU A 758 5.92 6.25 -22.68
CA GLU A 758 6.98 5.97 -21.70
C GLU A 758 7.78 7.24 -21.33
N GLU A 759 7.08 8.33 -21.14
CA GLU A 759 7.64 9.63 -20.80
C GLU A 759 8.16 9.67 -19.37
N LEU A 760 9.34 10.26 -19.14
CA LEU A 760 9.96 10.34 -17.82
C LEU A 760 9.52 11.62 -17.08
N GLY A 761 8.81 11.41 -15.97
CA GLY A 761 8.59 12.42 -14.94
C GLY A 761 9.58 12.30 -13.77
N TYR A 762 9.52 13.22 -12.82
CA TYR A 762 10.16 13.00 -11.52
C TYR A 762 9.38 11.95 -10.75
N SER A 763 10.08 10.95 -10.18
CA SER A 763 9.42 10.00 -9.30
C SER A 763 8.95 10.68 -8.00
N ALA A 764 7.89 10.15 -7.38
CA ALA A 764 7.36 10.68 -6.12
C ALA A 764 8.37 10.64 -4.96
N GLY A 765 9.32 9.69 -5.01
CA GLY A 765 10.43 9.61 -4.07
C GLY A 765 11.62 10.50 -4.38
N SER A 766 11.58 11.28 -5.48
CA SER A 766 12.69 12.15 -5.89
C SER A 766 12.81 13.37 -5.00
N PHE A 767 14.04 13.72 -4.63
CA PHE A 767 14.38 14.96 -3.95
C PHE A 767 15.69 15.51 -4.50
N ASP A 768 15.82 16.86 -4.55
CA ASP A 768 17.02 17.52 -5.10
C ASP A 768 18.14 17.60 -4.06
N GLY A 769 17.76 17.84 -2.81
CA GLY A 769 18.68 17.94 -1.70
C GLY A 769 18.01 17.66 -0.37
N ARG A 770 18.67 16.91 0.50
CA ARG A 770 18.22 16.57 1.84
C ARG A 770 19.33 16.73 2.85
N LEU A 771 19.11 17.59 3.85
CA LEU A 771 19.96 17.72 5.02
C LEU A 771 19.34 16.95 6.18
N LEU A 772 20.12 16.09 6.79
CA LEU A 772 19.75 15.34 8.00
C LEU A 772 20.85 15.55 9.05
N LEU A 773 20.49 16.05 10.21
CA LEU A 773 21.38 16.21 11.35
C LEU A 773 20.78 15.49 12.56
N SER A 774 21.57 14.73 13.27
CA SER A 774 21.16 14.10 14.51
C SER A 774 22.23 14.23 15.58
N ALA A 775 21.80 14.46 16.81
CA ALA A 775 22.64 14.51 17.98
C ALA A 775 21.98 13.73 19.12
N PHE A 776 22.68 12.79 19.69
CA PHE A 776 22.24 12.00 20.83
C PHE A 776 23.24 12.15 21.96
N TYR A 777 22.75 12.46 23.15
CA TYR A 777 23.60 12.62 24.34
C TYR A 777 23.01 11.88 25.52
N THR A 778 23.82 11.06 26.18
CA THR A 778 23.46 10.39 27.43
C THR A 778 24.20 11.03 28.60
N ALA A 779 23.52 11.86 29.39
CA ALA A 779 24.00 12.38 30.66
C ALA A 779 23.80 11.34 31.75
N ARG A 780 24.88 10.76 32.22
CA ARG A 780 24.88 9.82 33.36
C ARG A 780 25.08 10.58 34.69
N TRP A 781 24.12 10.45 35.58
CA TRP A 781 24.16 11.06 36.93
C TRP A 781 24.04 9.96 37.99
N GLY A 782 25.23 9.52 38.43
CA GLY A 782 25.38 8.43 39.38
C GLY A 782 25.33 7.03 38.75
N LYS A 783 25.22 6.01 39.59
CA LYS A 783 25.25 4.61 39.22
C LYS A 783 23.90 4.11 38.66
N HIS A 784 22.82 4.83 38.96
CA HIS A 784 21.43 4.34 38.71
C HIS A 784 20.57 5.30 37.88
N GLY A 785 21.15 6.40 37.38
CA GLY A 785 20.38 7.37 36.60
C GLY A 785 21.10 7.90 35.37
N ALA A 786 20.34 8.06 34.30
CA ALA A 786 20.79 8.72 33.07
C ALA A 786 19.63 9.48 32.44
N THR A 787 19.93 10.57 31.75
CA THR A 787 18.98 11.26 30.87
C THR A 787 19.49 11.21 29.47
N ASN A 788 18.66 10.76 28.56
CA ASN A 788 18.92 10.75 27.11
C ASN A 788 18.33 12.00 26.47
N PHE A 789 19.15 12.72 25.73
CA PHE A 789 18.75 13.84 24.88
C PHE A 789 18.91 13.43 23.44
N GLY A 790 17.85 13.58 22.65
CA GLY A 790 17.86 13.31 21.21
C GLY A 790 17.37 14.53 20.45
N LEU A 791 18.10 14.91 19.41
CA LEU A 791 17.72 15.96 18.47
C LEU A 791 17.90 15.44 17.05
N VAL A 792 16.85 15.55 16.24
CA VAL A 792 16.90 15.26 14.80
C VAL A 792 16.35 16.46 14.05
N TYR A 793 17.15 16.97 13.12
CA TYR A 793 16.75 18.01 12.19
C TYR A 793 16.80 17.49 10.76
N GLN A 794 15.71 17.68 10.05
CA GLN A 794 15.58 17.27 8.66
C GLN A 794 15.05 18.42 7.82
N ARG A 795 15.69 18.66 6.67
CA ARG A 795 15.25 19.64 5.68
C ARG A 795 15.37 19.06 4.29
N TYR A 796 14.25 19.01 3.58
CA TYR A 796 14.16 18.65 2.16
C TYR A 796 12.81 19.10 1.58
N ARG A 797 12.65 19.04 0.27
CA ARG A 797 11.37 19.22 -0.41
C ARG A 797 10.75 17.85 -0.63
N PRO A 798 9.71 17.48 0.14
CA PRO A 798 9.15 16.13 0.09
C PRO A 798 8.18 15.92 -1.07
N PHE A 799 7.68 17.00 -1.69
CA PHE A 799 6.59 16.94 -2.66
C PHE A 799 6.91 17.70 -3.94
N ARG A 800 6.52 17.09 -5.06
CA ARG A 800 6.38 17.71 -6.36
C ARG A 800 4.92 17.59 -6.76
N PHE A 801 4.41 18.55 -7.49
CA PHE A 801 3.06 18.54 -8.01
C PHE A 801 3.09 18.95 -9.48
N SER A 802 2.05 18.54 -10.19
CA SER A 802 1.86 18.83 -11.61
C SER A 802 0.63 19.70 -11.81
N TYR A 803 0.68 20.58 -12.78
CA TYR A 803 -0.51 21.30 -13.24
C TYR A 803 -1.10 20.54 -14.42
N CYS A 804 -2.42 20.30 -14.37
CA CYS A 804 -3.16 19.66 -15.43
C CYS A 804 -4.26 20.59 -15.95
N TYR A 805 -4.72 20.35 -17.17
CA TYR A 805 -5.93 20.99 -17.68
C TYR A 805 -7.13 20.53 -16.84
N GLY A 806 -8.11 21.44 -16.65
CA GLY A 806 -9.36 21.15 -15.94
C GLY A 806 -10.38 20.37 -16.76
N GLY A 807 -10.00 19.83 -17.91
CA GLY A 807 -10.83 19.06 -18.82
C GLY A 807 -9.99 18.06 -19.60
N ASP A 808 -10.64 17.26 -20.43
CA ASP A 808 -10.00 16.32 -21.33
C ASP A 808 -9.39 17.09 -22.52
N ALA A 809 -8.09 17.26 -22.53
CA ALA A 809 -7.38 18.05 -23.53
C ALA A 809 -6.90 17.17 -24.71
N ASN A 810 -6.83 15.85 -24.55
CA ASN A 810 -6.33 14.94 -25.57
C ASN A 810 -7.41 14.00 -26.14
N GLY A 811 -8.64 14.01 -25.59
CA GLY A 811 -9.74 13.16 -26.05
C GLY A 811 -9.71 11.74 -25.52
N ASP A 812 -8.94 11.44 -24.45
CA ASP A 812 -8.83 10.09 -23.87
C ASP A 812 -9.97 9.73 -22.91
N GLY A 813 -10.93 10.64 -22.71
CA GLY A 813 -12.06 10.49 -21.82
C GLY A 813 -11.75 10.79 -20.33
N GLN A 814 -10.56 11.32 -20.02
CA GLN A 814 -10.15 11.65 -18.63
C GLN A 814 -9.92 13.17 -18.47
N THR A 815 -10.10 13.69 -17.27
CA THR A 815 -10.13 15.13 -17.04
C THR A 815 -9.03 15.65 -16.11
N ALA A 816 -8.12 14.82 -15.63
CA ALA A 816 -7.13 15.23 -14.62
C ALA A 816 -5.72 14.67 -14.85
N ASN A 817 -5.43 14.20 -16.05
CA ASN A 817 -4.16 13.55 -16.41
C ASN A 817 -3.34 14.34 -17.43
N ASP A 818 -3.95 15.28 -18.14
CA ASP A 818 -3.29 16.10 -19.17
C ASP A 818 -2.45 17.21 -18.57
N LEU A 819 -1.14 17.05 -18.59
CA LEU A 819 -0.21 18.09 -18.13
C LEU A 819 -0.33 19.34 -19.00
N ILE A 820 -0.34 20.53 -18.36
CA ILE A 820 -0.17 21.78 -19.08
C ILE A 820 1.30 21.92 -19.52
N TYR A 821 1.51 22.60 -20.65
CA TYR A 821 2.84 23.03 -21.06
C TYR A 821 3.23 24.28 -20.28
N VAL A 822 4.35 24.21 -19.56
CA VAL A 822 4.95 25.37 -18.90
C VAL A 822 6.23 25.71 -19.65
N PRO A 823 6.32 26.87 -20.31
CA PRO A 823 7.56 27.31 -20.95
C PRO A 823 8.70 27.46 -19.93
N ALA A 824 9.92 27.12 -20.35
CA ALA A 824 11.11 27.22 -19.51
C ALA A 824 11.49 28.68 -19.28
#